data_cf89e089b270b36a1caaca13b9261de7
#
_entry.id   cf89e089b270b36a1caaca13b9261de7
#
_cell.length_a   1.000
_cell.length_b   1.000
_cell.length_c   1.000
_cell.angle_alpha   90.00
_cell.angle_beta   90.00
_cell.angle_gamma   90.00
#
_symmetry.space_group_name_H-M   'P 1'
#
loop_
_entity.id
_entity.type
_entity.pdbx_description
1 polymer ?
#
loop_
_entity_poly.entity_id
_entity_poly.type
_entity_poly.pdbx_seq_one_letter_code
_entity_poly.pdbx_strand_id
1 'polypeptide(L)'
;MRACLPTPPHARPVHGAFVQAATRGPPHSRRAPPIPPPYTSHRPPPGLSRPRLHPHRASSQIRSTPSASSSALPLSGHPAAMAATSDASPSPPKLHTRLRLWEFPDRYVFEPVDGLADLFLSVSRTNGSMSLVQELPPRGPSTNPKVRIVFGVIGVLRLAVGPYCLVITDRDCVGSYMGHAVFRVTGLKALPCHTASSAEQKKTENEFSELLDAAERSIGLYFSYETNLTLTLQRLYDLGDKFKALPLWRQAEPRFLWNGYLLEPLIENKLDQYLLPVIQGNFQNIHAEVRSEKVNITMIARRCTRRIGTRCWRRGADPEGYAANFVESEQIMQSKGFTASYVQVRGSMPFLWEQIVDLTYKPSFDVLRVEEAARVLERHFHDLQKKYGAVVAIDLVNSRGAEGRLYERYAKSIEPILSEDIRFIHFDFHKICGHIHFERLSQLYDQIEDYLKKHKYFLLNDEGKKIEGQTGTVRTNCIDCLDRTNVTQSMVGRKILESQLQRLGVFGADDTISNYPAFDADYKVLWANHGDAISTQYSGTPALKGDFVRYGKRTTQGILNDLCNALARYYLNNFADGTKQDAMDLIQGHYVSSVSRDIAVPGKPGALESFRVAFALVLGAAMFMMISLRQARNDLRHLVVALMWAGLCIGITLYVKKNGRRFCNRPRFFLSRN
;
A
#
# COMPACT_ATOMS: atom_id res chain seq x y z
N MET A 1 37.51 -33.76 -0.65
CA MET A 1 38.86 -33.28 -0.30
C MET A 1 38.73 -32.26 0.81
N ARG A 2 39.38 -32.57 1.96
CA ARG A 2 39.49 -31.73 3.15
C ARG A 2 40.54 -30.63 2.93
N ALA A 3 40.32 -29.42 3.50
CA ALA A 3 41.34 -28.56 4.11
C ALA A 3 40.67 -27.25 4.50
N CYS A 4 40.55 -26.95 5.71
CA CYS A 4 41.42 -26.36 6.75
C CYS A 4 41.11 -24.88 6.97
N LEU A 5 40.57 -24.61 8.16
CA LEU A 5 40.53 -23.32 8.87
C LEU A 5 41.93 -22.79 9.19
N PRO A 6 42.08 -21.51 9.51
CA PRO A 6 42.76 -21.19 10.77
C PRO A 6 42.01 -20.17 11.66
N THR A 7 42.16 -20.38 12.96
CA THR A 7 41.74 -19.62 14.14
C THR A 7 42.60 -18.37 14.38
N PRO A 8 42.09 -17.35 15.13
CA PRO A 8 42.80 -16.10 15.43
C PRO A 8 43.59 -16.17 16.74
N PRO A 9 44.59 -15.29 16.95
CA PRO A 9 45.31 -15.21 18.21
C PRO A 9 44.75 -14.15 19.18
N HIS A 10 44.88 -14.51 20.48
CA HIS A 10 44.62 -13.69 21.66
C HIS A 10 45.60 -12.48 21.78
N ALA A 11 45.10 -11.36 22.29
CA ALA A 11 45.93 -10.37 22.98
C ALA A 11 45.21 -9.81 24.20
N ARG A 12 45.92 -9.80 25.29
CA ARG A 12 45.59 -9.38 26.65
C ARG A 12 45.80 -7.85 26.87
N PRO A 13 45.38 -7.30 28.02
CA PRO A 13 45.11 -5.90 28.22
C PRO A 13 46.30 -5.10 28.76
N VAL A 14 46.27 -3.77 28.54
CA VAL A 14 47.20 -2.84 29.20
C VAL A 14 46.40 -1.83 30.03
N HIS A 15 46.80 -1.76 31.32
CA HIS A 15 46.36 -0.80 32.33
C HIS A 15 46.96 0.60 32.16
N GLY A 16 46.26 1.60 32.69
CA GLY A 16 46.80 2.80 33.32
C GLY A 16 46.62 4.09 32.55
N ALA A 17 45.91 5.10 33.04
CA ALA A 17 46.34 5.99 34.08
C ALA A 17 45.25 7.06 34.34
N PHE A 18 45.05 7.36 35.61
CA PHE A 18 44.34 8.49 36.17
C PHE A 18 44.98 9.82 35.80
N VAL A 19 44.18 10.87 35.47
CA VAL A 19 44.51 12.25 35.81
C VAL A 19 43.22 12.92 36.29
N GLN A 20 43.32 13.47 37.52
CA GLN A 20 42.41 14.39 38.20
C GLN A 20 42.56 15.83 37.70
N ALA A 21 41.53 16.56 37.97
CA ALA A 21 41.41 18.02 38.24
C ALA A 21 40.60 18.74 37.16
N ALA A 22 39.72 19.64 37.43
CA ALA A 22 39.51 20.58 38.51
C ALA A 22 38.11 21.20 38.39
N THR A 23 37.52 21.41 39.52
CA THR A 23 36.31 22.19 39.81
C THR A 23 36.42 23.66 39.34
N ARG A 24 35.41 24.17 38.61
CA ARG A 24 35.09 25.60 38.58
C ARG A 24 33.60 25.83 38.65
N GLY A 25 33.20 26.70 39.58
CA GLY A 25 31.87 27.07 39.96
C GLY A 25 31.09 27.90 38.93
N PRO A 26 29.82 28.20 39.19
CA PRO A 26 28.89 28.74 38.20
C PRO A 26 28.98 30.26 38.05
N PRO A 27 28.70 30.83 36.86
CA PRO A 27 28.51 32.26 36.72
C PRO A 27 27.00 32.64 36.73
N HIS A 28 26.78 33.70 37.42
CA HIS A 28 25.65 34.58 37.64
C HIS A 28 24.46 34.59 36.65
N SER A 29 23.31 34.62 37.32
CA SER A 29 21.98 34.97 36.76
C SER A 29 21.98 36.33 36.02
N ARG A 30 21.46 36.36 34.80
CA ARG A 30 20.95 37.58 34.17
C ARG A 30 19.42 37.57 34.17
N ARG A 31 18.86 38.59 34.79
CA ARG A 31 17.43 38.92 34.88
C ARG A 31 16.85 39.15 33.47
N ALA A 32 15.65 38.61 33.25
CA ALA A 32 14.79 38.90 32.12
C ALA A 32 14.11 40.27 32.27
N PRO A 33 13.83 40.99 31.17
CA PRO A 33 13.05 42.25 31.20
C PRO A 33 11.54 41.95 31.32
N PRO A 34 10.74 42.95 31.83
CA PRO A 34 9.35 42.72 32.19
C PRO A 34 8.37 42.71 31.03
N ILE A 35 7.29 41.96 31.20
CA ILE A 35 6.16 41.81 30.28
C ILE A 35 5.29 43.09 30.34
N PRO A 36 4.84 43.66 29.21
CA PRO A 36 3.83 44.72 29.23
C PRO A 36 2.41 44.16 29.38
N PRO A 37 1.46 44.94 29.98
CA PRO A 37 0.13 44.53 30.31
C PRO A 37 -0.83 44.51 29.12
N PRO A 38 -2.00 43.81 29.21
CA PRO A 38 -2.94 43.58 28.11
C PRO A 38 -3.72 44.85 27.72
N TYR A 39 -3.88 45.08 26.46
CA TYR A 39 -4.71 46.16 25.90
C TYR A 39 -6.20 45.81 26.01
N THR A 40 -6.92 46.76 26.60
CA THR A 40 -8.38 46.80 26.75
C THR A 40 -9.07 47.14 25.40
N SER A 41 -10.23 46.54 25.29
CA SER A 41 -11.25 46.70 24.23
C SER A 41 -11.63 48.15 23.89
N HIS A 42 -11.66 48.49 22.58
CA HIS A 42 -12.43 49.60 22.07
C HIS A 42 -13.48 49.15 21.07
N ARG A 43 -14.74 49.51 21.35
CA ARG A 43 -15.92 49.40 20.48
C ARG A 43 -15.79 50.37 19.27
N PRO A 44 -16.29 50.02 18.08
CA PRO A 44 -16.53 51.01 17.00
C PRO A 44 -17.92 51.65 17.10
N PRO A 45 -18.07 52.88 16.56
CA PRO A 45 -19.34 53.63 16.59
C PRO A 45 -20.32 53.20 15.49
N PRO A 46 -21.62 53.55 15.61
CA PRO A 46 -22.71 53.07 14.74
C PRO A 46 -22.99 53.96 13.55
N GLY A 47 -23.51 53.35 12.48
CA GLY A 47 -24.36 54.02 11.52
C GLY A 47 -23.88 54.03 10.08
N LEU A 48 -24.54 53.22 9.27
CA LEU A 48 -25.20 53.67 8.02
C LEU A 48 -26.02 52.51 7.43
N SER A 49 -27.20 52.89 7.04
CA SER A 49 -28.42 52.17 6.67
C SER A 49 -28.31 51.22 5.47
N ARG A 50 -29.10 50.16 5.57
CA ARG A 50 -29.49 49.20 4.51
C ARG A 50 -30.34 49.86 3.44
N PRO A 51 -30.45 49.26 2.22
CA PRO A 51 -31.74 49.03 1.59
C PRO A 51 -32.08 47.53 1.52
N ARG A 52 -33.34 47.28 1.91
CA ARG A 52 -34.05 46.01 1.74
C ARG A 52 -34.40 45.83 0.27
N LEU A 53 -34.22 44.61 -0.25
CA LEU A 53 -34.94 44.13 -1.45
C LEU A 53 -35.69 42.86 -1.06
N HIS A 54 -37.01 42.92 -1.35
CA HIS A 54 -38.00 41.87 -1.14
C HIS A 54 -37.80 40.70 -2.11
N PRO A 55 -38.23 39.48 -1.74
CA PRO A 55 -38.14 38.32 -2.62
C PRO A 55 -39.39 38.21 -3.50
N HIS A 56 -39.20 38.11 -4.81
CA HIS A 56 -40.22 37.66 -5.72
C HIS A 56 -40.39 36.15 -5.66
N ARG A 57 -41.59 35.73 -5.28
CA ARG A 57 -42.14 34.38 -5.41
C ARG A 57 -42.34 34.05 -6.88
N ALA A 58 -41.69 33.02 -7.39
CA ALA A 58 -42.12 32.32 -8.60
C ALA A 58 -42.29 30.85 -8.26
N SER A 59 -43.53 30.43 -8.20
CA SER A 59 -44.00 29.06 -8.11
C SER A 59 -43.82 28.36 -9.46
N SER A 60 -43.04 27.27 -9.51
CA SER A 60 -43.19 26.28 -10.57
C SER A 60 -43.44 24.91 -9.94
N GLN A 61 -44.66 24.45 -10.14
CA GLN A 61 -45.11 23.10 -9.83
C GLN A 61 -44.33 22.10 -10.68
N ILE A 62 -43.65 21.14 -10.02
CA ILE A 62 -43.20 19.92 -10.68
C ILE A 62 -44.13 18.81 -10.21
N ARG A 63 -44.83 18.25 -11.14
CA ARG A 63 -45.71 17.10 -10.99
C ARG A 63 -44.91 15.87 -10.55
N SER A 64 -45.36 15.29 -9.45
CA SER A 64 -45.01 13.92 -9.01
C SER A 64 -45.82 12.93 -9.85
N THR A 65 -45.14 11.99 -10.49
CA THR A 65 -45.72 10.75 -11.04
C THR A 65 -45.76 9.66 -9.99
N PRO A 66 -46.81 8.85 -9.91
CA PRO A 66 -47.00 7.89 -8.85
C PRO A 66 -46.25 6.58 -9.08
N SER A 67 -45.75 6.01 -7.99
CA SER A 67 -45.23 4.66 -7.90
C SER A 67 -46.29 3.60 -8.21
N ALA A 68 -45.99 2.70 -9.12
CA ALA A 68 -46.79 1.51 -9.38
C ALA A 68 -46.65 0.49 -8.26
N SER A 69 -47.72 0.19 -7.58
CA SER A 69 -47.93 -0.92 -6.69
C SER A 69 -48.06 -2.22 -7.48
N SER A 70 -47.22 -3.22 -7.23
CA SER A 70 -47.41 -4.58 -7.74
C SER A 70 -48.42 -5.32 -6.87
N SER A 71 -49.56 -5.59 -7.43
CA SER A 71 -50.60 -6.50 -6.89
C SER A 71 -50.16 -7.97 -7.04
N ALA A 72 -50.19 -8.71 -5.93
CA ALA A 72 -50.07 -10.14 -5.91
C ALA A 72 -51.41 -10.79 -6.30
N LEU A 73 -51.38 -11.76 -7.21
CA LEU A 73 -52.50 -12.67 -7.48
C LEU A 73 -52.17 -14.04 -6.85
N PRO A 74 -53.13 -14.70 -6.21
CA PRO A 74 -52.96 -16.02 -5.63
C PRO A 74 -53.21 -17.13 -6.65
N LEU A 75 -52.33 -18.11 -6.79
CA LEU A 75 -52.59 -19.38 -7.46
C LEU A 75 -52.68 -20.50 -6.44
N SER A 76 -53.88 -21.00 -6.28
CA SER A 76 -54.23 -22.26 -5.61
C SER A 76 -54.00 -23.44 -6.58
N GLY A 77 -53.42 -24.53 -6.08
CA GLY A 77 -53.35 -25.79 -6.80
C GLY A 77 -52.41 -26.80 -6.15
N HIS A 78 -52.90 -27.72 -5.33
CA HIS A 78 -52.23 -28.90 -4.80
C HIS A 78 -52.61 -30.14 -5.64
N PRO A 79 -51.99 -31.33 -5.41
CA PRO A 79 -50.57 -31.69 -5.28
C PRO A 79 -50.20 -32.88 -6.22
N ALA A 80 -48.98 -33.00 -6.57
CA ALA A 80 -48.41 -34.29 -7.02
C ALA A 80 -47.10 -34.52 -6.27
N ALA A 81 -47.08 -35.60 -5.50
CA ALA A 81 -45.90 -36.12 -4.82
C ALA A 81 -44.83 -36.49 -5.85
N MET A 82 -43.70 -35.77 -5.84
CA MET A 82 -42.48 -36.21 -6.50
C MET A 82 -41.34 -36.30 -5.47
N ALA A 83 -40.62 -37.40 -5.61
CA ALA A 83 -39.58 -37.90 -4.76
C ALA A 83 -38.57 -36.81 -4.32
N ALA A 84 -38.18 -36.87 -3.05
CA ALA A 84 -37.08 -36.14 -2.46
C ALA A 84 -35.77 -36.49 -3.18
N THR A 85 -35.34 -35.63 -4.12
CA THR A 85 -33.96 -35.55 -4.54
C THR A 85 -33.24 -34.66 -3.55
N SER A 86 -32.21 -35.19 -2.91
CA SER A 86 -31.30 -34.49 -2.01
C SER A 86 -30.83 -33.22 -2.67
N ASP A 87 -31.27 -32.05 -2.17
CA ASP A 87 -30.72 -30.73 -2.49
C ASP A 87 -29.27 -30.63 -1.96
N ALA A 88 -28.33 -31.23 -2.67
CA ALA A 88 -26.95 -30.86 -2.59
C ALA A 88 -26.82 -29.45 -3.24
N SER A 89 -26.66 -28.41 -2.44
CA SER A 89 -26.34 -27.08 -2.94
C SER A 89 -25.15 -27.21 -3.90
N PRO A 90 -25.20 -26.62 -5.12
CA PRO A 90 -24.11 -26.75 -6.08
C PRO A 90 -22.83 -26.21 -5.48
N SER A 91 -21.79 -27.04 -5.43
CA SER A 91 -20.45 -26.62 -5.00
C SER A 91 -19.95 -25.51 -5.90
N PRO A 92 -19.24 -24.49 -5.35
CA PRO A 92 -18.72 -23.37 -6.16
C PRO A 92 -17.84 -23.88 -7.29
N PRO A 93 -17.85 -23.22 -8.47
CA PRO A 93 -17.01 -23.64 -9.59
C PRO A 93 -15.54 -23.57 -9.18
N LYS A 94 -14.83 -24.70 -9.37
CA LYS A 94 -13.39 -24.78 -9.08
C LYS A 94 -12.61 -23.97 -10.10
N LEU A 95 -11.62 -23.20 -9.64
CA LEU A 95 -10.69 -22.46 -10.49
C LEU A 95 -9.66 -23.41 -11.10
N HIS A 96 -9.31 -23.16 -12.36
CA HIS A 96 -8.21 -23.88 -13.00
C HIS A 96 -6.86 -23.46 -12.40
N THR A 97 -6.06 -24.45 -12.01
CA THR A 97 -4.78 -24.22 -11.30
C THR A 97 -3.59 -24.18 -12.26
N ARG A 98 -3.71 -24.78 -13.43
CA ARG A 98 -2.72 -24.83 -14.50
C ARG A 98 -3.41 -24.82 -15.85
N LEU A 99 -2.94 -23.93 -16.74
CA LEU A 99 -3.45 -23.76 -18.08
C LEU A 99 -2.31 -23.92 -19.08
N ARG A 100 -2.55 -24.65 -20.15
CA ARG A 100 -1.67 -24.69 -21.33
C ARG A 100 -2.11 -23.56 -22.27
N LEU A 101 -1.28 -22.54 -22.40
CA LEU A 101 -1.50 -21.43 -23.32
C LEU A 101 -0.96 -21.82 -24.70
N TRP A 102 -1.86 -21.87 -25.68
CA TRP A 102 -1.55 -22.02 -27.10
C TRP A 102 -1.63 -20.66 -27.76
N GLU A 103 -0.51 -20.21 -28.32
CA GLU A 103 -0.40 -18.92 -29.02
C GLU A 103 -0.50 -19.16 -30.55
N PHE A 104 -1.72 -19.11 -31.07
CA PHE A 104 -1.98 -19.12 -32.52
C PHE A 104 -1.79 -17.70 -33.09
N PRO A 105 -1.65 -17.56 -34.43
CA PRO A 105 -1.53 -16.25 -35.07
C PRO A 105 -2.74 -15.33 -34.82
N ASP A 106 -3.96 -15.90 -34.77
CA ASP A 106 -5.25 -15.20 -34.70
C ASP A 106 -5.88 -15.21 -33.27
N ARG A 107 -5.44 -16.11 -32.41
CA ARG A 107 -6.02 -16.28 -31.06
C ARG A 107 -5.07 -16.87 -30.05
N TYR A 108 -5.38 -16.68 -28.77
CA TYR A 108 -4.84 -17.42 -27.65
C TYR A 108 -5.87 -18.46 -27.20
N VAL A 109 -5.44 -19.70 -26.91
CA VAL A 109 -6.31 -20.70 -26.31
C VAL A 109 -5.71 -21.18 -24.99
N PHE A 110 -6.50 -21.11 -23.94
CA PHE A 110 -6.14 -21.55 -22.59
C PHE A 110 -6.83 -22.90 -22.32
N GLU A 111 -6.07 -23.97 -22.40
CA GLU A 111 -6.51 -25.35 -22.17
C GLU A 111 -6.23 -25.73 -20.71
N PRO A 112 -7.24 -26.07 -19.90
CA PRO A 112 -7.03 -26.60 -18.55
C PRO A 112 -6.24 -27.91 -18.58
N VAL A 113 -5.20 -28.03 -17.73
CA VAL A 113 -4.34 -29.23 -17.63
C VAL A 113 -4.78 -30.13 -16.48
N ASP A 114 -5.61 -29.63 -15.60
CA ASP A 114 -6.12 -30.32 -14.41
C ASP A 114 -7.29 -31.28 -14.68
N GLY A 115 -7.68 -31.46 -15.95
CA GLY A 115 -8.67 -32.43 -16.38
C GLY A 115 -10.10 -32.11 -15.96
N LEU A 116 -10.38 -30.90 -15.51
CA LEU A 116 -11.66 -30.49 -14.92
C LEU A 116 -12.66 -29.89 -15.93
N ALA A 117 -12.29 -29.74 -17.21
CA ALA A 117 -13.18 -29.11 -18.18
C ALA A 117 -12.92 -29.58 -19.62
N ASP A 118 -14.03 -29.78 -20.35
CA ASP A 118 -14.04 -30.04 -21.79
C ASP A 118 -14.08 -28.77 -22.64
N LEU A 119 -14.04 -27.58 -21.98
CA LEU A 119 -14.14 -26.28 -22.62
C LEU A 119 -12.87 -25.46 -22.37
N PHE A 120 -12.31 -24.90 -23.43
CA PHE A 120 -11.11 -24.07 -23.40
C PHE A 120 -11.47 -22.60 -23.63
N LEU A 121 -10.81 -21.69 -22.92
CA LEU A 121 -10.99 -20.27 -23.15
C LEU A 121 -10.20 -19.84 -24.40
N SER A 122 -10.90 -19.35 -25.41
CA SER A 122 -10.33 -18.75 -26.61
C SER A 122 -10.44 -17.22 -26.56
N VAL A 123 -9.33 -16.50 -26.76
CA VAL A 123 -9.25 -15.04 -26.78
C VAL A 123 -8.69 -14.61 -28.14
N SER A 124 -9.45 -13.85 -28.91
CA SER A 124 -9.05 -13.34 -30.21
C SER A 124 -7.88 -12.35 -30.08
N ARG A 125 -6.88 -12.48 -30.99
CA ARG A 125 -5.75 -11.56 -31.08
C ARG A 125 -6.02 -10.34 -31.96
N THR A 126 -7.21 -10.24 -32.55
CA THR A 126 -7.57 -9.10 -33.39
C THR A 126 -8.42 -8.06 -32.66
N ASN A 127 -9.31 -8.50 -31.79
CA ASN A 127 -10.27 -7.63 -31.10
C ASN A 127 -10.48 -7.97 -29.62
N GLY A 128 -9.80 -9.01 -29.09
CA GLY A 128 -9.92 -9.44 -27.71
C GLY A 128 -11.26 -10.10 -27.33
N SER A 129 -12.09 -10.52 -28.32
CA SER A 129 -13.32 -11.25 -28.04
C SER A 129 -13.01 -12.62 -27.41
N MET A 130 -13.84 -13.02 -26.46
CA MET A 130 -13.67 -14.25 -25.68
C MET A 130 -14.81 -15.22 -25.94
N SER A 131 -14.47 -16.50 -26.03
CA SER A 131 -15.43 -17.60 -26.17
C SER A 131 -14.89 -18.88 -25.57
N LEU A 132 -15.78 -19.80 -25.18
CA LEU A 132 -15.40 -21.15 -24.82
C LEU A 132 -15.48 -22.04 -26.07
N VAL A 133 -14.46 -22.86 -26.30
CA VAL A 133 -14.34 -23.78 -27.43
C VAL A 133 -14.06 -25.19 -26.91
N GLN A 134 -14.55 -26.22 -27.63
CA GLN A 134 -14.37 -27.64 -27.26
C GLN A 134 -13.08 -28.20 -27.83
N GLU A 135 -12.66 -27.69 -28.98
CA GLU A 135 -11.51 -28.25 -29.72
C GLU A 135 -10.45 -27.17 -29.97
N LEU A 136 -9.21 -27.60 -30.02
CA LEU A 136 -8.10 -26.75 -30.46
C LEU A 136 -8.21 -26.51 -31.95
N PRO A 137 -7.83 -25.32 -32.45
CA PRO A 137 -7.73 -25.08 -33.89
C PRO A 137 -6.81 -26.09 -34.55
N PRO A 138 -7.10 -26.50 -35.82
CA PRO A 138 -6.28 -27.48 -36.53
C PRO A 138 -4.84 -26.98 -36.71
N ARG A 139 -3.89 -27.87 -36.48
CA ARG A 139 -2.45 -27.60 -36.66
C ARG A 139 -2.07 -27.79 -38.10
N GLY A 140 -1.52 -26.75 -38.70
CA GLY A 140 -0.97 -26.79 -40.06
C GLY A 140 0.49 -26.31 -40.11
N PRO A 141 1.21 -26.48 -41.24
CA PRO A 141 2.60 -26.04 -41.34
C PRO A 141 2.82 -24.55 -41.07
N SER A 142 1.82 -23.72 -41.37
CA SER A 142 1.83 -22.26 -41.14
C SER A 142 1.22 -21.85 -39.79
N THR A 143 0.66 -22.79 -39.01
CA THR A 143 -0.10 -22.52 -37.78
C THR A 143 0.48 -23.25 -36.57
N ASN A 144 1.81 -23.49 -36.55
CA ASN A 144 2.45 -24.13 -35.39
C ASN A 144 2.47 -23.16 -34.18
N PRO A 145 1.58 -23.37 -33.16
CA PRO A 145 1.46 -22.45 -32.05
C PRO A 145 2.63 -22.60 -31.08
N LYS A 146 3.04 -21.48 -30.47
CA LYS A 146 3.89 -21.53 -29.26
C LYS A 146 3.08 -22.03 -28.10
N VAL A 147 3.68 -22.90 -27.29
CA VAL A 147 3.01 -23.50 -26.13
C VAL A 147 3.79 -23.17 -24.87
N ARG A 148 3.08 -22.70 -23.85
CA ARG A 148 3.66 -22.49 -22.52
C ARG A 148 2.63 -22.78 -21.42
N ILE A 149 3.08 -23.03 -20.22
CA ILE A 149 2.20 -23.20 -19.05
C ILE A 149 2.03 -21.82 -18.41
N VAL A 150 0.78 -21.54 -18.00
CA VAL A 150 0.43 -20.37 -17.17
C VAL A 150 -0.43 -20.82 -15.99
N PHE A 151 -0.45 -20.01 -14.94
CA PHE A 151 -1.04 -20.38 -13.65
C PHE A 151 -2.32 -19.61 -13.32
N GLY A 152 -2.83 -18.85 -14.27
CA GLY A 152 -4.10 -18.14 -14.18
C GLY A 152 -4.17 -16.92 -15.08
N VAL A 153 -5.39 -16.48 -15.33
CA VAL A 153 -5.69 -15.23 -16.03
C VAL A 153 -5.96 -14.16 -14.97
N ILE A 154 -5.15 -13.11 -14.96
CA ILE A 154 -5.33 -11.95 -14.08
C ILE A 154 -6.54 -11.12 -14.52
N GLY A 155 -6.76 -11.06 -15.84
CA GLY A 155 -7.84 -10.31 -16.45
C GLY A 155 -7.44 -9.66 -17.76
N VAL A 156 -8.25 -8.72 -18.22
CA VAL A 156 -8.04 -8.00 -19.49
C VAL A 156 -8.00 -6.50 -19.25
N LEU A 157 -6.90 -5.89 -19.67
CA LEU A 157 -6.73 -4.44 -19.66
C LEU A 157 -7.13 -3.87 -21.03
N ARG A 158 -8.12 -2.99 -21.06
CA ARG A 158 -8.58 -2.30 -22.26
C ARG A 158 -7.83 -0.98 -22.42
N LEU A 159 -7.00 -0.85 -23.47
CA LEU A 159 -6.28 0.38 -23.81
C LEU A 159 -6.82 0.98 -25.12
N ALA A 160 -6.48 2.23 -25.40
CA ALA A 160 -6.87 2.91 -26.62
C ALA A 160 -6.37 2.20 -27.89
N VAL A 161 -5.25 1.50 -27.81
CA VAL A 161 -4.68 0.70 -28.91
C VAL A 161 -5.34 -0.67 -29.07
N GLY A 162 -6.01 -1.16 -28.05
CA GLY A 162 -6.67 -2.46 -28.00
C GLY A 162 -6.49 -3.16 -26.65
N PRO A 163 -7.15 -4.31 -26.47
CA PRO A 163 -7.08 -5.07 -25.21
C PRO A 163 -5.78 -5.86 -25.06
N TYR A 164 -5.38 -6.08 -23.81
CA TYR A 164 -4.27 -6.94 -23.38
C TYR A 164 -4.75 -7.95 -22.37
N CYS A 165 -4.51 -9.24 -22.59
CA CYS A 165 -4.78 -10.29 -21.61
C CYS A 165 -3.57 -10.48 -20.70
N LEU A 166 -3.74 -10.28 -19.37
CA LEU A 166 -2.69 -10.45 -18.38
C LEU A 166 -2.75 -11.86 -17.78
N VAL A 167 -1.61 -12.55 -17.78
CA VAL A 167 -1.49 -13.93 -17.32
C VAL A 167 -0.35 -14.12 -16.32
N ILE A 168 -0.52 -15.07 -15.40
CA ILE A 168 0.52 -15.47 -14.45
C ILE A 168 1.41 -16.51 -15.11
N THR A 169 2.67 -16.16 -15.39
CA THR A 169 3.66 -17.07 -15.98
C THR A 169 4.39 -17.89 -14.94
N ASP A 170 4.59 -17.32 -13.73
CA ASP A 170 5.35 -17.95 -12.66
C ASP A 170 4.73 -17.62 -11.29
N ARG A 171 4.80 -18.60 -10.38
CA ARG A 171 4.30 -18.47 -9.01
C ARG A 171 5.12 -19.29 -8.04
N ASP A 172 5.21 -18.83 -6.78
CA ASP A 172 5.76 -19.57 -5.65
C ASP A 172 4.66 -19.90 -4.65
N CYS A 173 4.64 -21.13 -4.11
CA CYS A 173 3.84 -21.43 -2.93
C CYS A 173 4.55 -20.85 -1.69
N VAL A 174 3.87 -19.94 -0.98
CA VAL A 174 4.46 -19.19 0.15
C VAL A 174 3.93 -19.65 1.50
N GLY A 175 3.04 -20.63 1.51
CA GLY A 175 2.48 -21.19 2.73
C GLY A 175 1.00 -21.56 2.57
N SER A 176 0.30 -21.67 3.68
CA SER A 176 -1.13 -21.98 3.70
C SER A 176 -1.92 -21.01 4.58
N TYR A 177 -3.15 -20.71 4.17
CA TYR A 177 -4.13 -19.95 4.90
C TYR A 177 -5.31 -20.85 5.22
N MET A 178 -5.53 -21.16 6.50
CA MET A 178 -6.58 -22.07 6.97
C MET A 178 -6.61 -23.41 6.22
N GLY A 179 -5.44 -24.00 5.96
CA GLY A 179 -5.28 -25.27 5.26
C GLY A 179 -5.19 -25.18 3.73
N HIS A 180 -5.51 -24.03 3.12
CA HIS A 180 -5.48 -23.84 1.68
C HIS A 180 -4.17 -23.17 1.22
N ALA A 181 -3.59 -23.66 0.13
CA ALA A 181 -2.34 -23.13 -0.40
C ALA A 181 -2.46 -21.65 -0.86
N VAL A 182 -1.46 -20.85 -0.51
CA VAL A 182 -1.33 -19.47 -0.92
C VAL A 182 -0.11 -19.32 -1.83
N PHE A 183 -0.32 -18.64 -2.95
CA PHE A 183 0.69 -18.42 -3.97
C PHE A 183 1.03 -16.93 -4.10
N ARG A 184 2.31 -16.66 -4.34
CA ARG A 184 2.83 -15.36 -4.72
C ARG A 184 3.08 -15.35 -6.23
N VAL A 185 2.61 -14.32 -6.92
CA VAL A 185 2.93 -14.09 -8.33
C VAL A 185 4.40 -13.67 -8.44
N THR A 186 5.20 -14.40 -9.21
CA THR A 186 6.60 -14.10 -9.50
C THR A 186 6.84 -13.74 -10.94
N GLY A 187 5.93 -14.10 -11.85
CA GLY A 187 5.93 -13.70 -13.23
C GLY A 187 4.53 -13.27 -13.71
N LEU A 188 4.45 -12.10 -14.33
CA LEU A 188 3.24 -11.55 -14.94
C LEU A 188 3.56 -11.13 -16.37
N LYS A 189 2.68 -11.47 -17.33
CA LYS A 189 2.85 -11.11 -18.73
C LYS A 189 1.57 -10.57 -19.34
N ALA A 190 1.69 -9.44 -20.05
CA ALA A 190 0.63 -8.86 -20.86
C ALA A 190 0.72 -9.38 -22.29
N LEU A 191 -0.36 -9.99 -22.76
CA LEU A 191 -0.48 -10.55 -24.10
C LEU A 191 -1.35 -9.63 -24.96
N PRO A 192 -0.86 -9.08 -26.09
CA PRO A 192 -1.65 -8.19 -26.93
C PRO A 192 -2.77 -8.96 -27.64
N CYS A 193 -4.00 -8.49 -27.49
CA CYS A 193 -5.20 -9.05 -28.11
C CYS A 193 -5.76 -8.12 -29.18
N HIS A 194 -4.88 -7.43 -29.91
CA HIS A 194 -5.17 -6.53 -31.02
C HIS A 194 -4.03 -6.57 -32.05
N THR A 195 -4.28 -6.02 -33.22
CA THR A 195 -3.28 -5.90 -34.28
C THR A 195 -3.10 -4.41 -34.59
N ALA A 196 -1.90 -3.87 -34.35
CA ALA A 196 -1.57 -2.49 -34.73
C ALA A 196 -1.29 -2.41 -36.21
N SER A 197 -2.18 -1.82 -36.99
CA SER A 197 -2.12 -1.75 -38.45
C SER A 197 -1.48 -0.44 -38.96
N SER A 198 -1.58 0.66 -38.23
CA SER A 198 -1.05 1.97 -38.62
C SER A 198 0.21 2.37 -37.87
N ALA A 199 1.03 3.27 -38.49
CA ALA A 199 2.21 3.84 -37.85
C ALA A 199 1.83 4.65 -36.56
N GLU A 200 0.67 5.29 -36.55
CA GLU A 200 0.16 6.03 -35.39
C GLU A 200 -0.22 5.10 -34.25
N GLN A 201 -0.88 3.97 -34.54
CA GLN A 201 -1.17 2.94 -33.55
C GLN A 201 0.10 2.35 -32.93
N LYS A 202 1.13 2.04 -33.75
CA LYS A 202 2.43 1.57 -33.24
C LYS A 202 3.12 2.58 -32.35
N LYS A 203 3.02 3.88 -32.66
CA LYS A 203 3.55 4.94 -31.82
C LYS A 203 2.84 4.97 -30.47
N THR A 204 1.51 4.93 -30.45
CA THR A 204 0.71 4.88 -29.24
C THR A 204 0.96 3.60 -28.43
N GLU A 205 1.14 2.46 -29.11
CA GLU A 205 1.52 1.19 -28.46
C GLU A 205 2.86 1.31 -27.73
N ASN A 206 3.87 1.93 -28.34
CA ASN A 206 5.16 2.16 -27.69
C ASN A 206 5.05 3.06 -26.45
N GLU A 207 4.12 4.01 -26.43
CA GLU A 207 3.87 4.85 -25.24
C GLU A 207 3.26 4.07 -24.08
N PHE A 208 2.40 3.10 -24.38
CA PHE A 208 1.85 2.20 -23.37
C PHE A 208 2.82 1.10 -22.94
N SER A 209 3.85 0.79 -23.73
CA SER A 209 4.80 -0.28 -23.41
C SER A 209 5.50 -0.07 -22.07
N GLU A 210 5.93 1.16 -21.76
CA GLU A 210 6.54 1.48 -20.45
C GLU A 210 5.56 1.28 -19.28
N LEU A 211 4.27 1.58 -19.48
CA LEU A 211 3.24 1.40 -18.48
C LEU A 211 2.91 -0.08 -18.28
N LEU A 212 2.85 -0.86 -19.37
CA LEU A 212 2.66 -2.31 -19.32
C LEU A 212 3.85 -3.00 -18.64
N ASP A 213 5.08 -2.60 -18.97
CA ASP A 213 6.28 -3.08 -18.29
C ASP A 213 6.27 -2.77 -16.79
N ALA A 214 5.80 -1.58 -16.40
CA ALA A 214 5.65 -1.22 -14.99
C ALA A 214 4.54 -2.05 -14.31
N ALA A 215 3.49 -2.40 -15.04
CA ALA A 215 2.41 -3.28 -14.59
C ALA A 215 2.90 -4.73 -14.42
N GLU A 216 3.63 -5.28 -15.39
CA GLU A 216 4.23 -6.62 -15.32
C GLU A 216 5.20 -6.77 -14.15
N ARG A 217 5.88 -5.69 -13.75
CA ARG A 217 6.76 -5.62 -12.57
C ARG A 217 6.03 -5.34 -11.25
N SER A 218 4.70 -5.47 -11.21
CA SER A 218 3.94 -5.35 -9.97
C SER A 218 4.35 -6.43 -8.97
N ILE A 219 4.57 -6.03 -7.72
CA ILE A 219 5.07 -6.89 -6.65
C ILE A 219 4.07 -7.04 -5.51
N GLY A 220 4.26 -8.09 -4.72
CA GLY A 220 3.42 -8.36 -3.54
C GLY A 220 2.00 -8.78 -3.93
N LEU A 221 1.84 -9.50 -5.03
CA LEU A 221 0.58 -10.07 -5.47
C LEU A 221 0.43 -11.50 -4.97
N TYR A 222 -0.69 -11.77 -4.28
CA TYR A 222 -0.98 -13.07 -3.68
C TYR A 222 -2.38 -13.53 -4.05
N PHE A 223 -2.55 -14.86 -4.18
CA PHE A 223 -3.83 -15.48 -4.47
C PHE A 223 -3.90 -16.92 -3.93
N SER A 224 -5.11 -17.43 -3.86
CA SER A 224 -5.41 -18.85 -3.64
C SER A 224 -6.48 -19.28 -4.61
N TYR A 225 -6.47 -20.56 -5.01
CA TYR A 225 -7.52 -21.12 -5.88
C TYR A 225 -8.76 -21.59 -5.09
N GLU A 226 -8.62 -21.70 -3.78
CA GLU A 226 -9.61 -22.37 -2.94
C GLU A 226 -10.21 -21.47 -1.87
N THR A 227 -9.48 -20.43 -1.44
CA THR A 227 -9.93 -19.56 -0.34
C THR A 227 -9.84 -18.08 -0.69
N ASN A 228 -10.75 -17.31 -0.10
CA ASN A 228 -10.82 -15.87 -0.28
C ASN A 228 -9.81 -15.15 0.64
N LEU A 229 -8.76 -14.57 0.06
CA LEU A 229 -7.74 -13.80 0.79
C LEU A 229 -8.13 -12.33 1.03
N THR A 230 -9.22 -11.84 0.45
CA THR A 230 -9.60 -10.42 0.53
C THR A 230 -10.35 -10.06 1.81
N LEU A 231 -10.86 -11.05 2.55
CA LEU A 231 -11.59 -10.88 3.79
C LEU A 231 -10.79 -11.37 4.99
N THR A 232 -11.02 -10.73 6.16
CA THR A 232 -10.49 -11.21 7.43
C THR A 232 -11.18 -12.49 7.88
N LEU A 233 -10.53 -13.26 8.73
CA LEU A 233 -11.06 -14.54 9.23
C LEU A 233 -12.42 -14.35 9.93
N GLN A 234 -12.54 -13.32 10.77
CA GLN A 234 -13.81 -13.00 11.42
C GLN A 234 -14.92 -12.70 10.42
N ARG A 235 -14.66 -11.90 9.39
CA ARG A 235 -15.67 -11.57 8.36
C ARG A 235 -16.06 -12.78 7.54
N LEU A 236 -15.10 -13.64 7.19
CA LEU A 236 -15.38 -14.91 6.52
C LEU A 236 -16.27 -15.83 7.37
N TYR A 237 -16.04 -15.84 8.68
CA TYR A 237 -16.87 -16.60 9.61
C TYR A 237 -18.29 -16.03 9.70
N ASP A 238 -18.41 -14.73 9.93
CA ASP A 238 -19.70 -14.05 10.15
C ASP A 238 -20.62 -14.06 8.91
N LEU A 239 -20.06 -14.18 7.70
CA LEU A 239 -20.82 -14.28 6.43
C LEU A 239 -21.45 -15.67 6.21
N GLY A 240 -20.95 -16.69 6.90
CA GLY A 240 -21.53 -18.05 6.91
C GLY A 240 -21.35 -18.85 5.61
N ASP A 241 -21.92 -20.07 5.59
CA ASP A 241 -21.62 -21.06 4.56
C ASP A 241 -22.29 -20.75 3.21
N LYS A 242 -23.46 -20.10 3.21
CA LYS A 242 -24.11 -19.65 1.97
C LYS A 242 -23.23 -18.68 1.16
N PHE A 243 -22.50 -17.82 1.86
CA PHE A 243 -21.55 -16.90 1.20
C PHE A 243 -20.32 -17.65 0.69
N LYS A 244 -19.81 -18.62 1.43
CA LYS A 244 -18.67 -19.46 1.02
C LYS A 244 -18.98 -20.35 -0.19
N ALA A 245 -20.26 -20.65 -0.44
CA ALA A 245 -20.71 -21.40 -1.61
C ALA A 245 -20.70 -20.57 -2.92
N LEU A 246 -20.52 -19.25 -2.84
CA LEU A 246 -20.40 -18.40 -4.03
C LEU A 246 -19.02 -18.58 -4.70
N PRO A 247 -18.90 -18.30 -6.02
CA PRO A 247 -17.61 -18.20 -6.69
C PRO A 247 -16.66 -17.22 -5.97
N LEU A 248 -15.35 -17.51 -5.90
CA LEU A 248 -14.40 -16.74 -5.11
C LEU A 248 -14.40 -15.24 -5.47
N TRP A 249 -14.59 -14.89 -6.74
CA TRP A 249 -14.63 -13.48 -7.15
C TRP A 249 -15.86 -12.72 -6.59
N ARG A 250 -16.99 -13.42 -6.38
CA ARG A 250 -18.20 -12.84 -5.75
C ARG A 250 -18.06 -12.72 -4.25
N GLN A 251 -17.19 -13.53 -3.64
CA GLN A 251 -16.85 -13.41 -2.23
C GLN A 251 -15.86 -12.27 -1.97
N ALA A 252 -15.18 -11.76 -3.00
CA ALA A 252 -14.08 -10.81 -2.83
C ALA A 252 -14.55 -9.44 -2.30
N GLU A 253 -13.84 -8.91 -1.32
CA GLU A 253 -14.00 -7.52 -0.87
C GLU A 253 -13.39 -6.57 -1.92
N PRO A 254 -14.21 -5.74 -2.60
CA PRO A 254 -13.74 -4.90 -3.71
C PRO A 254 -12.60 -3.94 -3.35
N ARG A 255 -12.50 -3.55 -2.07
CA ARG A 255 -11.44 -2.68 -1.55
C ARG A 255 -10.06 -3.31 -1.66
N PHE A 256 -9.95 -4.62 -1.54
CA PHE A 256 -8.70 -5.38 -1.52
C PHE A 256 -8.50 -6.27 -2.74
N LEU A 257 -9.46 -6.29 -3.66
CA LEU A 257 -9.38 -7.02 -4.93
C LEU A 257 -8.50 -6.22 -5.91
N TRP A 258 -7.22 -6.60 -6.02
CA TRP A 258 -6.24 -5.85 -6.82
C TRP A 258 -6.57 -5.87 -8.31
N ASN A 259 -7.08 -6.96 -8.83
CA ASN A 259 -7.41 -7.11 -10.25
C ASN A 259 -8.91 -6.92 -10.56
N GLY A 260 -9.67 -6.27 -9.69
CA GLY A 260 -11.12 -6.13 -9.85
C GLY A 260 -11.54 -5.54 -11.20
N TYR A 261 -10.93 -4.42 -11.61
CA TYR A 261 -11.18 -3.79 -12.91
C TYR A 261 -10.82 -4.69 -14.10
N LEU A 262 -9.74 -5.46 -13.97
CA LEU A 262 -9.26 -6.35 -15.04
C LEU A 262 -10.17 -7.58 -15.22
N LEU A 263 -10.89 -7.99 -14.18
CA LEU A 263 -11.81 -9.13 -14.22
C LEU A 263 -13.15 -8.81 -14.91
N GLU A 264 -13.53 -7.53 -15.02
CA GLU A 264 -14.82 -7.12 -15.60
C GLU A 264 -15.11 -7.79 -16.96
N PRO A 265 -14.17 -7.82 -17.94
CA PRO A 265 -14.44 -8.45 -19.23
C PRO A 265 -14.68 -9.97 -19.16
N LEU A 266 -14.05 -10.66 -18.21
CA LEU A 266 -14.27 -12.10 -17.99
C LEU A 266 -15.61 -12.34 -17.29
N ILE A 267 -16.01 -11.47 -16.37
CA ILE A 267 -17.32 -11.53 -15.68
C ILE A 267 -18.45 -11.34 -16.69
N GLU A 268 -18.33 -10.34 -17.59
CA GLU A 268 -19.28 -10.07 -18.68
C GLU A 268 -19.51 -11.33 -19.56
N ASN A 269 -18.44 -12.12 -19.79
CA ASN A 269 -18.48 -13.35 -20.58
C ASN A 269 -18.76 -14.61 -19.74
N LYS A 270 -19.09 -14.48 -18.43
CA LYS A 270 -19.46 -15.60 -17.52
C LYS A 270 -18.40 -16.70 -17.43
N LEU A 271 -17.12 -16.31 -17.34
CA LEU A 271 -15.96 -17.22 -17.32
C LEU A 271 -15.52 -17.56 -15.90
N ASP A 272 -16.44 -17.99 -15.03
CA ASP A 272 -16.24 -18.14 -13.58
C ASP A 272 -15.02 -19.00 -13.19
N GLN A 273 -14.67 -20.04 -13.96
CA GLN A 273 -13.52 -20.92 -13.70
C GLN A 273 -12.15 -20.26 -13.96
N TYR A 274 -12.13 -19.09 -14.63
CA TYR A 274 -10.94 -18.31 -14.94
C TYR A 274 -10.81 -17.02 -14.08
N LEU A 275 -11.83 -16.72 -13.24
CA LEU A 275 -11.91 -15.51 -12.43
C LEU A 275 -11.14 -15.66 -11.12
N LEU A 276 -9.82 -15.46 -11.18
CA LEU A 276 -8.91 -15.61 -10.06
C LEU A 276 -8.75 -14.27 -9.28
N PRO A 277 -9.28 -14.14 -8.03
CA PRO A 277 -9.09 -12.95 -7.22
C PRO A 277 -7.65 -12.84 -6.72
N VAL A 278 -7.05 -11.66 -6.85
CA VAL A 278 -5.68 -11.37 -6.42
C VAL A 278 -5.68 -10.20 -5.45
N ILE A 279 -4.94 -10.31 -4.34
CA ILE A 279 -4.65 -9.21 -3.41
C ILE A 279 -3.26 -8.66 -3.63
N GLN A 280 -3.04 -7.39 -3.31
CA GLN A 280 -1.70 -6.83 -3.11
C GLN A 280 -1.44 -6.64 -1.62
N GLY A 281 -0.26 -7.04 -1.14
CA GLY A 281 0.09 -6.91 0.26
C GLY A 281 1.29 -7.77 0.67
N ASN A 282 1.11 -8.54 1.74
CA ASN A 282 2.11 -9.49 2.25
C ASN A 282 1.42 -10.74 2.78
N PHE A 283 2.07 -11.88 2.63
CA PHE A 283 1.65 -13.13 3.25
C PHE A 283 2.87 -13.90 3.74
N GLN A 284 2.86 -14.32 5.01
CA GLN A 284 3.92 -15.10 5.63
C GLN A 284 3.36 -16.00 6.73
N ASN A 285 3.94 -17.20 6.87
CA ASN A 285 3.73 -18.10 7.99
C ASN A 285 5.04 -18.25 8.77
N ILE A 286 4.94 -18.35 10.09
CA ILE A 286 6.01 -18.86 10.96
C ILE A 286 5.48 -19.98 11.83
N HIS A 287 6.35 -20.95 12.14
CA HIS A 287 6.05 -22.10 12.98
C HIS A 287 7.05 -22.08 14.14
N ALA A 288 6.54 -22.01 15.35
CA ALA A 288 7.33 -22.01 16.56
C ALA A 288 6.88 -23.13 17.49
N GLU A 289 7.76 -23.56 18.36
CA GLU A 289 7.46 -24.47 19.47
C GLU A 289 7.72 -23.74 20.79
N VAL A 290 6.71 -23.70 21.66
CA VAL A 290 6.72 -23.03 22.95
C VAL A 290 6.22 -23.99 24.00
N ARG A 291 7.07 -24.36 24.98
CA ARG A 291 6.73 -25.35 26.01
C ARG A 291 6.15 -26.65 25.43
N SER A 292 6.76 -27.18 24.34
CA SER A 292 6.30 -28.37 23.60
C SER A 292 4.95 -28.21 22.87
N GLU A 293 4.39 -27.01 22.83
CA GLU A 293 3.18 -26.70 22.07
C GLU A 293 3.53 -26.05 20.74
N LYS A 294 2.90 -26.51 19.68
CA LYS A 294 3.05 -25.89 18.34
C LYS A 294 2.25 -24.61 18.23
N VAL A 295 2.92 -23.52 17.88
CA VAL A 295 2.32 -22.22 17.65
C VAL A 295 2.59 -21.81 16.20
N ASN A 296 1.53 -21.70 15.40
CA ASN A 296 1.62 -21.23 14.02
C ASN A 296 1.11 -19.79 13.94
N ILE A 297 1.88 -18.88 13.35
CA ILE A 297 1.45 -17.51 13.13
C ILE A 297 1.44 -17.23 11.64
N THR A 298 0.28 -16.75 11.17
CA THR A 298 0.09 -16.25 9.81
C THR A 298 -0.07 -14.75 9.85
N MET A 299 0.75 -14.03 9.09
CA MET A 299 0.61 -12.60 8.85
C MET A 299 0.12 -12.38 7.43
N ILE A 300 -1.04 -11.73 7.29
CA ILE A 300 -1.57 -11.32 6.00
C ILE A 300 -1.81 -9.82 5.98
N ALA A 301 -1.33 -9.14 4.95
CA ALA A 301 -1.61 -7.75 4.67
C ALA A 301 -2.41 -7.60 3.39
N ARG A 302 -3.41 -6.72 3.42
CA ARG A 302 -4.26 -6.38 2.28
C ARG A 302 -4.17 -4.90 2.02
N ARG A 303 -3.63 -4.51 0.87
CA ARG A 303 -3.51 -3.11 0.47
C ARG A 303 -4.76 -2.65 -0.25
N CYS A 304 -5.32 -1.53 0.18
CA CYS A 304 -6.51 -0.94 -0.43
C CYS A 304 -6.21 -0.40 -1.84
N THR A 305 -7.09 -0.72 -2.79
CA THR A 305 -6.98 -0.30 -4.19
C THR A 305 -7.58 1.07 -4.47
N ARG A 306 -8.49 1.56 -3.61
CA ARG A 306 -9.28 2.79 -3.85
C ARG A 306 -8.42 4.04 -4.02
N ARG A 307 -7.35 4.19 -3.22
CA ARG A 307 -6.36 5.27 -3.36
C ARG A 307 -4.95 4.69 -3.39
N ILE A 308 -4.74 3.67 -4.23
CA ILE A 308 -3.44 3.06 -4.43
C ILE A 308 -2.46 4.05 -5.07
N GLY A 309 -1.18 3.91 -4.79
CA GLY A 309 -0.17 4.74 -5.44
C GLY A 309 1.19 4.68 -4.79
N THR A 310 2.08 5.55 -5.27
CA THR A 310 3.45 5.71 -4.83
C THR A 310 3.57 6.81 -3.76
N ARG A 311 4.65 6.76 -2.99
CA ARG A 311 4.85 7.56 -1.78
C ARG A 311 4.65 9.06 -1.97
N CYS A 312 5.23 9.65 -3.03
CA CYS A 312 5.17 11.10 -3.22
C CYS A 312 3.93 11.59 -4.00
N TRP A 313 3.28 10.70 -4.77
CA TRP A 313 2.15 11.07 -5.63
C TRP A 313 0.78 10.73 -5.05
N ARG A 314 0.73 9.87 -4.01
CA ARG A 314 -0.51 9.53 -3.29
C ARG A 314 -0.33 9.76 -1.80
N ARG A 315 -0.84 10.88 -1.32
CA ARG A 315 -0.90 11.29 0.08
C ARG A 315 -2.33 11.58 0.49
N GLY A 316 -2.54 11.69 1.80
CA GLY A 316 -3.83 12.07 2.34
C GLY A 316 -4.95 11.10 2.00
N ALA A 317 -6.17 11.63 1.98
CA ALA A 317 -7.36 10.93 1.51
C ALA A 317 -7.92 11.58 0.25
N ASP A 318 -8.86 10.89 -0.42
CA ASP A 318 -9.74 11.46 -1.42
C ASP A 318 -10.98 12.08 -0.75
N PRO A 319 -11.86 12.77 -1.51
CA PRO A 319 -13.07 13.36 -0.96
C PRO A 319 -14.04 12.35 -0.34
N GLU A 320 -13.98 11.09 -0.75
CA GLU A 320 -14.78 9.98 -0.22
C GLU A 320 -14.22 9.40 1.09
N GLY A 321 -13.02 9.83 1.53
CA GLY A 321 -12.38 9.41 2.77
C GLY A 321 -11.45 8.20 2.64
N TYR A 322 -11.15 7.71 1.43
CA TYR A 322 -10.19 6.64 1.26
C TYR A 322 -8.75 7.15 1.39
N ALA A 323 -8.05 6.68 2.42
CA ALA A 323 -6.68 7.11 2.69
C ALA A 323 -5.66 6.40 1.79
N ALA A 324 -4.64 7.15 1.34
CA ALA A 324 -3.51 6.60 0.63
C ALA A 324 -2.70 5.64 1.52
N ASN A 325 -2.04 4.65 0.90
CA ASN A 325 -1.29 3.60 1.60
C ASN A 325 -2.08 2.95 2.74
N PHE A 326 -3.40 2.77 2.54
CA PHE A 326 -4.23 2.05 3.49
C PHE A 326 -3.95 0.55 3.39
N VAL A 327 -3.58 -0.06 4.52
CA VAL A 327 -3.30 -1.48 4.61
C VAL A 327 -4.01 -2.04 5.84
N GLU A 328 -4.75 -3.12 5.64
CA GLU A 328 -5.29 -3.99 6.68
C GLU A 328 -4.27 -5.08 6.98
N SER A 329 -3.82 -5.18 8.21
CA SER A 329 -2.88 -6.22 8.67
C SER A 329 -3.59 -7.13 9.65
N GLU A 330 -3.64 -8.42 9.33
CA GLU A 330 -4.25 -9.47 10.15
C GLU A 330 -3.18 -10.45 10.61
N GLN A 331 -3.08 -10.63 11.91
CA GLN A 331 -2.23 -11.60 12.56
C GLN A 331 -3.10 -12.75 13.08
N ILE A 332 -2.90 -13.96 12.56
CA ILE A 332 -3.64 -15.16 12.93
C ILE A 332 -2.70 -16.09 13.71
N MET A 333 -3.14 -16.55 14.86
CA MET A 333 -2.42 -17.52 15.69
C MET A 333 -3.23 -18.82 15.80
N GLN A 334 -2.57 -19.95 15.60
CA GLN A 334 -3.16 -21.29 15.75
C GLN A 334 -2.34 -22.12 16.72
N SER A 335 -2.96 -22.63 17.77
CA SER A 335 -2.34 -23.52 18.75
C SER A 335 -3.41 -24.34 19.46
N LYS A 336 -3.12 -25.59 19.83
CA LYS A 336 -4.03 -26.48 20.58
C LYS A 336 -5.44 -26.61 19.95
N GLY A 337 -5.55 -26.57 18.62
CA GLY A 337 -6.84 -26.58 17.90
C GLY A 337 -7.53 -25.22 17.82
N PHE A 338 -7.20 -24.25 18.69
CA PHE A 338 -7.77 -22.91 18.67
C PHE A 338 -7.20 -22.08 17.53
N THR A 339 -8.02 -21.16 17.02
CA THR A 339 -7.60 -20.16 16.03
C THR A 339 -8.00 -18.78 16.50
N ALA A 340 -7.01 -17.90 16.69
CA ALA A 340 -7.23 -16.49 17.08
C ALA A 340 -6.78 -15.56 15.96
N SER A 341 -7.50 -14.45 15.73
CA SER A 341 -7.14 -13.43 14.74
C SER A 341 -7.25 -12.04 15.33
N TYR A 342 -6.30 -11.17 14.98
CA TYR A 342 -6.32 -9.76 15.33
C TYR A 342 -6.01 -8.88 14.12
N VAL A 343 -6.89 -7.90 13.90
CA VAL A 343 -6.84 -6.98 12.75
C VAL A 343 -6.53 -5.57 13.22
N GLN A 344 -5.55 -4.95 12.58
CA GLN A 344 -5.24 -3.54 12.73
C GLN A 344 -4.99 -2.89 11.36
N VAL A 345 -5.19 -1.57 11.27
CA VAL A 345 -5.10 -0.86 9.99
C VAL A 345 -4.09 0.28 10.04
N ARG A 346 -3.51 0.60 8.90
CA ARG A 346 -2.65 1.77 8.72
C ARG A 346 -3.04 2.53 7.46
N GLY A 347 -2.69 3.81 7.39
CA GLY A 347 -2.94 4.63 6.21
C GLY A 347 -2.54 6.07 6.45
N SER A 348 -2.40 6.85 5.39
CA SER A 348 -2.09 8.28 5.45
C SER A 348 -3.11 9.03 6.31
N MET A 349 -2.74 10.20 6.81
CA MET A 349 -3.69 11.07 7.54
C MET A 349 -4.91 11.35 6.66
N PRO A 350 -6.14 11.14 7.17
CA PRO A 350 -7.33 11.03 6.32
C PRO A 350 -8.00 12.38 6.04
N PHE A 351 -7.26 13.31 5.49
CA PHE A 351 -7.74 14.58 4.91
C PHE A 351 -6.99 14.89 3.62
N LEU A 352 -7.42 15.92 2.90
CA LEU A 352 -6.85 16.28 1.60
C LEU A 352 -5.49 16.98 1.80
N TRP A 353 -4.41 16.33 1.43
CA TRP A 353 -3.07 16.91 1.40
C TRP A 353 -2.19 16.22 0.35
N GLU A 354 -1.22 16.95 -0.17
CA GLU A 354 -0.28 16.46 -1.17
C GLU A 354 1.16 16.83 -0.84
N GLN A 355 2.10 16.17 -1.49
CA GLN A 355 3.52 16.44 -1.40
C GLN A 355 4.02 17.07 -2.68
N ILE A 356 4.84 18.12 -2.55
CA ILE A 356 5.39 18.87 -3.68
C ILE A 356 6.72 18.25 -4.09
N VAL A 357 6.72 17.47 -5.17
CA VAL A 357 7.92 16.80 -5.69
C VAL A 357 8.72 17.79 -6.53
N ASP A 358 9.93 18.15 -6.09
CA ASP A 358 10.73 19.24 -6.65
C ASP A 358 12.25 19.05 -6.54
N LEU A 359 12.74 17.83 -6.51
CA LEU A 359 14.13 17.42 -6.29
C LEU A 359 14.67 17.67 -4.88
N THR A 360 13.91 18.25 -3.96
CA THR A 360 14.35 18.33 -2.56
C THR A 360 14.29 16.95 -1.89
N TYR A 361 15.27 16.68 -1.01
CA TYR A 361 15.33 15.40 -0.29
C TYR A 361 14.11 15.18 0.63
N LYS A 362 13.62 16.26 1.24
CA LYS A 362 12.38 16.29 2.03
C LYS A 362 11.42 17.28 1.38
N PRO A 363 10.63 16.85 0.38
CA PRO A 363 9.70 17.73 -0.31
C PRO A 363 8.68 18.33 0.66
N SER A 364 8.34 19.60 0.43
CA SER A 364 7.28 20.27 1.18
C SER A 364 5.91 19.64 0.90
N PHE A 365 4.92 19.97 1.69
CA PHE A 365 3.55 19.50 1.48
C PHE A 365 2.57 20.66 1.69
N ASP A 366 1.41 20.53 1.05
CA ASP A 366 0.29 21.45 1.18
C ASP A 366 -0.97 20.71 1.64
N VAL A 367 -1.74 21.36 2.51
CA VAL A 367 -3.07 20.91 2.91
C VAL A 367 -4.07 21.57 1.98
N LEU A 368 -4.77 20.73 1.23
CA LEU A 368 -5.76 21.18 0.24
C LEU A 368 -7.13 21.30 0.90
N ARG A 369 -7.96 22.26 0.44
CA ARG A 369 -9.36 22.42 0.87
C ARG A 369 -9.53 22.22 2.38
N VAL A 370 -8.88 23.08 3.12
CA VAL A 370 -8.78 23.03 4.60
C VAL A 370 -10.16 22.90 5.26
N GLU A 371 -11.18 23.53 4.67
CA GLU A 371 -12.59 23.54 5.09
C GLU A 371 -13.26 22.16 4.98
N GLU A 372 -12.82 21.32 4.05
CA GLU A 372 -13.37 19.98 3.85
C GLU A 372 -12.70 18.92 4.74
N ALA A 373 -11.60 19.26 5.44
CA ALA A 373 -10.78 18.28 6.15
C ALA A 373 -11.58 17.48 7.19
N ALA A 374 -12.42 18.13 8.00
CA ALA A 374 -13.25 17.46 8.99
C ALA A 374 -14.26 16.49 8.36
N ARG A 375 -14.91 16.89 7.26
CA ARG A 375 -15.91 16.08 6.55
C ARG A 375 -15.30 14.85 5.88
N VAL A 376 -14.12 14.98 5.27
CA VAL A 376 -13.39 13.86 4.68
C VAL A 376 -12.94 12.87 5.75
N LEU A 377 -12.47 13.39 6.86
CA LEU A 377 -12.06 12.61 8.02
C LEU A 377 -13.24 11.85 8.64
N GLU A 378 -14.39 12.50 8.81
CA GLU A 378 -15.63 11.88 9.28
C GLU A 378 -16.02 10.68 8.40
N ARG A 379 -16.02 10.84 7.07
CA ARG A 379 -16.29 9.74 6.12
C ARG A 379 -15.33 8.58 6.30
N HIS A 380 -14.04 8.87 6.51
CA HIS A 380 -13.02 7.85 6.75
C HIS A 380 -13.32 7.04 8.01
N PHE A 381 -13.60 7.71 9.13
CA PHE A 381 -13.86 7.04 10.40
C PHE A 381 -15.20 6.30 10.42
N HIS A 382 -16.23 6.85 9.78
CA HIS A 382 -17.50 6.16 9.61
C HIS A 382 -17.34 4.84 8.82
N ASP A 383 -16.54 4.85 7.73
CA ASP A 383 -16.23 3.63 6.99
C ASP A 383 -15.46 2.61 7.84
N LEU A 384 -14.53 3.07 8.69
CA LEU A 384 -13.81 2.19 9.63
C LEU A 384 -14.74 1.59 10.69
N GLN A 385 -15.60 2.41 11.31
CA GLN A 385 -16.57 1.94 12.31
C GLN A 385 -17.52 0.88 11.72
N LYS A 386 -18.02 1.12 10.52
CA LYS A 386 -18.89 0.15 9.83
C LYS A 386 -18.21 -1.19 9.59
N LYS A 387 -16.88 -1.20 9.40
CA LYS A 387 -16.13 -2.42 9.05
C LYS A 387 -15.50 -3.12 10.23
N TYR A 388 -15.03 -2.38 11.21
CA TYR A 388 -14.19 -2.89 12.30
C TYR A 388 -14.76 -2.60 13.69
N GLY A 389 -15.85 -1.84 13.79
CA GLY A 389 -16.38 -1.37 15.07
C GLY A 389 -15.64 -0.15 15.59
N ALA A 390 -15.39 -0.08 16.90
CA ALA A 390 -14.69 1.05 17.51
C ALA A 390 -13.28 1.25 16.93
N VAL A 391 -12.76 2.49 16.99
CA VAL A 391 -11.46 2.85 16.40
C VAL A 391 -10.64 3.68 17.38
N VAL A 392 -9.43 3.23 17.71
CA VAL A 392 -8.41 4.09 18.31
C VAL A 392 -7.43 4.55 17.24
N ALA A 393 -7.40 5.84 16.98
CA ALA A 393 -6.49 6.47 16.02
C ALA A 393 -5.20 6.89 16.73
N ILE A 394 -4.07 6.32 16.32
CA ILE A 394 -2.74 6.64 16.85
C ILE A 394 -1.97 7.44 15.80
N ASP A 395 -1.68 8.70 16.10
CA ASP A 395 -0.89 9.58 15.25
C ASP A 395 0.54 9.68 15.77
N LEU A 396 1.51 9.28 14.91
CA LEU A 396 2.94 9.17 15.24
C LEU A 396 3.79 10.29 14.63
N VAL A 397 3.18 11.36 14.13
CA VAL A 397 3.93 12.48 13.55
C VAL A 397 4.53 13.35 14.64
N ASN A 398 5.54 14.15 14.27
CA ASN A 398 6.16 15.08 15.20
C ASN A 398 5.22 16.23 15.53
N SER A 399 5.20 16.65 16.79
CA SER A 399 4.39 17.80 17.27
C SER A 399 4.90 19.16 16.77
N ARG A 400 6.15 19.23 16.24
CA ARG A 400 6.79 20.48 15.80
C ARG A 400 7.29 20.38 14.37
N GLY A 401 7.62 21.56 13.79
CA GLY A 401 8.14 21.68 12.43
C GLY A 401 7.10 21.43 11.34
N ALA A 402 7.54 20.90 10.21
CA ALA A 402 6.65 20.66 9.09
C ALA A 402 5.54 19.64 9.42
N GLU A 403 5.88 18.52 10.05
CA GLU A 403 4.89 17.50 10.46
C GLU A 403 3.88 18.04 11.48
N GLY A 404 4.27 19.00 12.35
CA GLY A 404 3.39 19.62 13.34
C GLY A 404 2.14 20.27 12.74
N ARG A 405 2.26 20.89 11.55
CA ARG A 405 1.10 21.45 10.83
C ARG A 405 0.08 20.37 10.42
N LEU A 406 0.55 19.18 10.08
CA LEU A 406 -0.33 18.04 9.78
C LEU A 406 -1.01 17.51 11.05
N TYR A 407 -0.25 17.41 12.15
CA TYR A 407 -0.79 17.05 13.46
C TYR A 407 -1.88 18.01 13.91
N GLU A 408 -1.60 19.32 13.91
CA GLU A 408 -2.58 20.36 14.32
C GLU A 408 -3.87 20.27 13.49
N ARG A 409 -3.73 20.05 12.17
CA ARG A 409 -4.88 19.86 11.28
C ARG A 409 -5.65 18.61 11.61
N TYR A 410 -4.95 17.50 11.86
CA TYR A 410 -5.59 16.23 12.21
C TYR A 410 -6.33 16.33 13.53
N ALA A 411 -5.67 16.82 14.58
CA ALA A 411 -6.26 17.00 15.91
C ALA A 411 -7.54 17.86 15.85
N LYS A 412 -7.47 19.02 15.17
CA LYS A 412 -8.64 19.90 15.00
C LYS A 412 -9.76 19.27 14.19
N SER A 413 -9.43 18.44 13.20
CA SER A 413 -10.43 17.85 12.30
C SER A 413 -11.10 16.61 12.89
N ILE A 414 -10.44 15.89 13.79
CA ILE A 414 -11.00 14.69 14.44
C ILE A 414 -11.83 15.04 15.69
N GLU A 415 -11.57 16.18 16.32
CA GLU A 415 -12.22 16.62 17.55
C GLU A 415 -13.76 16.50 17.51
N PRO A 416 -14.47 16.93 16.43
CA PRO A 416 -15.94 16.87 16.37
C PRO A 416 -16.53 15.45 16.34
N ILE A 417 -15.74 14.43 16.00
CA ILE A 417 -16.20 13.04 15.87
C ILE A 417 -15.70 12.13 16.99
N LEU A 418 -14.96 12.69 17.95
CA LEU A 418 -14.51 11.92 19.12
C LEU A 418 -15.72 11.43 19.93
N SER A 419 -15.66 10.18 20.34
CA SER A 419 -16.73 9.49 21.08
C SER A 419 -16.15 8.33 21.88
N GLU A 420 -16.99 7.56 22.57
CA GLU A 420 -16.55 6.31 23.19
C GLU A 420 -15.99 5.31 22.18
N ASP A 421 -16.49 5.33 20.95
CA ASP A 421 -16.09 4.44 19.86
C ASP A 421 -14.96 5.00 19.00
N ILE A 422 -14.67 6.30 19.05
CA ILE A 422 -13.56 6.93 18.32
C ILE A 422 -12.68 7.67 19.31
N ARG A 423 -11.49 7.13 19.55
CA ARG A 423 -10.44 7.75 20.37
C ARG A 423 -9.30 8.23 19.51
N PHE A 424 -8.67 9.36 19.86
CA PHE A 424 -7.49 9.90 19.21
C PHE A 424 -6.35 10.03 20.21
N ILE A 425 -5.20 9.46 19.86
CA ILE A 425 -3.98 9.51 20.67
C ILE A 425 -2.86 10.05 19.79
N HIS A 426 -2.26 11.16 20.21
CA HIS A 426 -1.05 11.67 19.60
C HIS A 426 0.17 11.23 20.41
N PHE A 427 1.09 10.51 19.74
CA PHE A 427 2.34 10.05 20.31
C PHE A 427 3.52 10.55 19.47
N ASP A 428 4.17 11.65 19.89
CA ASP A 428 5.34 12.19 19.20
C ASP A 428 6.50 11.19 19.27
N PHE A 429 6.55 10.30 18.26
CA PHE A 429 7.46 9.18 18.22
C PHE A 429 8.92 9.59 18.33
N HIS A 430 9.33 10.67 17.64
CA HIS A 430 10.72 11.11 17.68
C HIS A 430 11.10 11.78 19.00
N LYS A 431 10.20 12.51 19.61
CA LYS A 431 10.43 13.15 20.91
C LYS A 431 10.56 12.11 22.02
N ILE A 432 9.72 11.06 21.99
CA ILE A 432 9.63 10.06 23.06
C ILE A 432 10.65 8.94 22.83
N CYS A 433 10.63 8.31 21.66
CA CYS A 433 11.49 7.14 21.35
C CYS A 433 12.84 7.52 20.75
N GLY A 434 13.02 8.76 20.26
CA GLY A 434 14.23 9.16 19.55
C GLY A 434 14.50 8.27 18.34
N HIS A 435 15.73 7.76 18.25
CA HIS A 435 16.11 6.90 17.13
C HIS A 435 16.18 5.40 17.46
N ILE A 436 16.24 5.04 18.76
CA ILE A 436 16.57 3.67 19.23
C ILE A 436 15.79 3.22 20.48
N HIS A 437 15.10 4.13 21.21
CA HIS A 437 14.44 3.83 22.48
C HIS A 437 13.01 3.33 22.28
N PHE A 438 12.85 2.19 21.57
CA PHE A 438 11.53 1.61 21.27
C PHE A 438 10.86 0.97 22.48
N GLU A 439 11.61 0.70 23.56
CA GLU A 439 11.06 0.30 24.86
C GLU A 439 10.07 1.30 25.42
N ARG A 440 10.22 2.59 25.08
CA ARG A 440 9.30 3.67 25.50
C ARG A 440 7.93 3.61 24.83
N LEU A 441 7.71 2.70 23.88
CA LEU A 441 6.38 2.40 23.36
C LEU A 441 5.47 1.79 24.43
N SER A 442 6.01 1.32 25.58
CA SER A 442 5.20 0.97 26.76
C SER A 442 4.28 2.12 27.17
N GLN A 443 4.76 3.37 27.14
CA GLN A 443 3.94 4.55 27.46
C GLN A 443 2.75 4.74 26.51
N LEU A 444 2.86 4.30 25.26
CA LEU A 444 1.73 4.27 24.32
C LEU A 444 0.82 3.09 24.64
N TYR A 445 1.40 1.94 24.97
CA TYR A 445 0.62 0.76 25.33
C TYR A 445 -0.27 1.04 26.55
N ASP A 446 0.25 1.68 27.59
CA ASP A 446 -0.47 2.05 28.79
C ASP A 446 -1.71 2.91 28.49
N GLN A 447 -1.66 3.74 27.42
CA GLN A 447 -2.79 4.58 27.01
C GLN A 447 -3.86 3.84 26.20
N ILE A 448 -3.55 2.67 25.65
CA ILE A 448 -4.47 1.89 24.81
C ILE A 448 -4.83 0.53 25.40
N GLU A 449 -4.25 0.13 26.51
CA GLU A 449 -4.43 -1.20 27.10
C GLU A 449 -5.90 -1.48 27.46
N ASP A 450 -6.58 -0.50 28.06
CA ASP A 450 -8.01 -0.58 28.38
C ASP A 450 -8.86 -0.80 27.14
N TYR A 451 -8.54 -0.10 26.06
CA TYR A 451 -9.19 -0.25 24.77
C TYR A 451 -8.97 -1.64 24.17
N LEU A 452 -7.73 -2.15 24.20
CA LEU A 452 -7.41 -3.49 23.68
C LEU A 452 -8.11 -4.59 24.48
N LYS A 453 -8.18 -4.45 25.82
CA LYS A 453 -8.92 -5.36 26.70
C LYS A 453 -10.43 -5.32 26.45
N LYS A 454 -11.01 -4.15 26.19
CA LYS A 454 -12.43 -3.96 25.89
C LYS A 454 -12.82 -4.59 24.55
N HIS A 455 -12.02 -4.35 23.50
CA HIS A 455 -12.37 -4.72 22.10
C HIS A 455 -11.79 -6.04 21.63
N LYS A 456 -10.96 -6.67 22.45
CA LYS A 456 -10.47 -8.06 22.32
C LYS A 456 -9.96 -8.45 20.91
N TYR A 457 -10.05 -9.70 20.56
CA TYR A 457 -9.67 -10.32 19.29
C TYR A 457 -10.68 -11.40 18.92
N PHE A 458 -10.68 -11.85 17.68
CA PHE A 458 -11.49 -12.95 17.22
C PHE A 458 -10.88 -14.29 17.67
N LEU A 459 -11.70 -15.20 18.21
CA LEU A 459 -11.28 -16.50 18.72
C LEU A 459 -12.28 -17.60 18.36
N LEU A 460 -11.77 -18.66 17.74
CA LEU A 460 -12.48 -19.91 17.52
C LEU A 460 -11.92 -21.01 18.43
N ASN A 461 -12.80 -21.91 18.92
CA ASN A 461 -12.37 -23.12 19.60
C ASN A 461 -11.88 -24.20 18.59
N ASP A 462 -11.50 -25.35 19.09
CA ASP A 462 -11.07 -26.54 18.33
C ASP A 462 -12.18 -27.12 17.43
N GLU A 463 -13.44 -26.91 17.76
CA GLU A 463 -14.60 -27.26 16.92
C GLU A 463 -14.87 -26.21 15.82
N GLY A 464 -14.11 -25.12 15.76
CA GLY A 464 -14.33 -24.01 14.83
C GLY A 464 -15.49 -23.08 15.22
N LYS A 465 -15.99 -23.14 16.48
CA LYS A 465 -17.06 -22.29 16.98
C LYS A 465 -16.50 -21.00 17.54
N LYS A 466 -17.16 -19.88 17.24
CA LYS A 466 -16.78 -18.54 17.75
C LYS A 466 -16.99 -18.44 19.26
N ILE A 467 -15.90 -18.17 19.98
CA ILE A 467 -15.91 -17.88 21.41
C ILE A 467 -15.96 -16.36 21.62
N GLU A 468 -15.17 -15.60 20.84
CA GLU A 468 -14.99 -14.17 21.01
C GLU A 468 -14.92 -13.47 19.65
N GLY A 469 -15.33 -12.20 19.59
CA GLY A 469 -15.20 -11.37 18.40
C GLY A 469 -14.38 -10.12 18.68
N GLN A 470 -13.60 -9.67 17.69
CA GLN A 470 -12.98 -8.36 17.72
C GLN A 470 -14.03 -7.30 17.42
N THR A 471 -14.22 -6.33 18.31
CA THR A 471 -15.24 -5.27 18.20
C THR A 471 -14.64 -3.88 17.97
N GLY A 472 -13.34 -3.77 17.83
CA GLY A 472 -12.66 -2.51 17.51
C GLY A 472 -11.28 -2.73 16.92
N THR A 473 -10.70 -1.71 16.30
CA THR A 473 -9.39 -1.77 15.63
C THR A 473 -8.49 -0.60 16.01
N VAL A 474 -7.17 -0.84 15.94
CA VAL A 474 -6.14 0.19 16.04
C VAL A 474 -5.83 0.72 14.64
N ARG A 475 -5.96 2.03 14.45
CA ARG A 475 -5.62 2.73 13.22
C ARG A 475 -4.39 3.59 13.44
N THR A 476 -3.26 3.23 12.84
CA THR A 476 -1.97 3.91 13.05
C THR A 476 -1.53 4.69 11.83
N ASN A 477 -1.03 5.91 12.02
CA ASN A 477 -0.40 6.68 10.95
C ASN A 477 0.90 7.36 11.41
N CYS A 478 1.75 7.63 10.45
CA CYS A 478 2.78 8.66 10.48
C CYS A 478 2.76 9.37 9.13
N ILE A 479 3.75 10.19 8.78
CA ILE A 479 3.75 10.89 7.47
C ILE A 479 3.74 9.90 6.29
N ASP A 480 4.55 8.85 6.35
CA ASP A 480 4.68 7.83 5.29
C ASP A 480 3.91 6.53 5.60
N CYS A 481 3.52 6.31 6.84
CA CYS A 481 2.91 5.07 7.34
C CYS A 481 3.79 3.83 7.06
N LEU A 482 5.10 3.95 7.23
CA LEU A 482 6.09 2.89 7.01
C LEU A 482 6.78 2.51 8.33
N ASP A 483 7.98 3.04 8.60
CA ASP A 483 8.85 2.56 9.68
C ASP A 483 8.23 2.73 11.09
N ARG A 484 7.89 3.97 11.49
CA ARG A 484 7.26 4.27 12.81
C ARG A 484 5.98 3.47 13.01
N THR A 485 5.14 3.44 11.99
CA THR A 485 3.86 2.71 11.99
C THR A 485 4.09 1.21 12.16
N ASN A 486 5.08 0.64 11.47
CA ASN A 486 5.35 -0.80 11.54
C ASN A 486 5.82 -1.21 12.94
N VAL A 487 6.72 -0.43 13.55
CA VAL A 487 7.20 -0.70 14.92
C VAL A 487 6.05 -0.62 15.93
N THR A 488 5.17 0.39 15.81
CA THR A 488 4.01 0.53 16.70
C THR A 488 3.01 -0.61 16.53
N GLN A 489 2.69 -0.99 15.29
CA GLN A 489 1.78 -2.11 15.03
C GLN A 489 2.36 -3.46 15.47
N SER A 490 3.68 -3.65 15.35
CA SER A 490 4.37 -4.82 15.88
C SER A 490 4.25 -4.93 17.40
N MET A 491 4.36 -3.81 18.12
CA MET A 491 4.15 -3.76 19.58
C MET A 491 2.72 -4.15 19.95
N VAL A 492 1.72 -3.57 19.29
CA VAL A 492 0.30 -3.92 19.53
C VAL A 492 0.03 -5.40 19.21
N GLY A 493 0.50 -5.89 18.05
CA GLY A 493 0.36 -7.30 17.66
C GLY A 493 1.02 -8.25 18.65
N ARG A 494 2.19 -7.87 19.21
CA ARG A 494 2.90 -8.62 20.22
C ARG A 494 2.09 -8.75 21.52
N LYS A 495 1.54 -7.66 22.02
CA LYS A 495 0.75 -7.63 23.25
C LYS A 495 -0.55 -8.45 23.13
N ILE A 496 -1.19 -8.37 21.98
CA ILE A 496 -2.36 -9.22 21.70
C ILE A 496 -1.96 -10.69 21.61
N LEU A 497 -0.85 -11.03 20.95
CA LEU A 497 -0.38 -12.41 20.85
C LEU A 497 -0.03 -12.99 22.24
N GLU A 498 0.63 -12.21 23.11
CA GLU A 498 0.92 -12.58 24.49
C GLU A 498 -0.41 -12.89 25.24
N SER A 499 -1.41 -12.03 25.12
CA SER A 499 -2.75 -12.25 25.71
C SER A 499 -3.46 -13.51 25.15
N GLN A 500 -3.34 -13.78 23.84
CA GLN A 500 -3.89 -14.97 23.21
C GLN A 500 -3.24 -16.25 23.74
N LEU A 501 -1.91 -16.28 23.80
CA LEU A 501 -1.15 -17.44 24.28
C LEU A 501 -1.35 -17.70 25.80
N GLN A 502 -1.48 -16.64 26.61
CA GLN A 502 -1.84 -16.75 28.03
C GLN A 502 -3.24 -17.33 28.20
N ARG A 503 -4.23 -16.86 27.43
CA ARG A 503 -5.62 -17.38 27.49
C ARG A 503 -5.72 -18.85 27.13
N LEU A 504 -4.87 -19.35 26.21
CA LEU A 504 -4.82 -20.76 25.80
C LEU A 504 -3.96 -21.63 26.72
N GLY A 505 -3.34 -21.05 27.76
CA GLY A 505 -2.45 -21.75 28.66
C GLY A 505 -1.15 -22.26 28.00
N VAL A 506 -0.74 -21.64 26.90
CA VAL A 506 0.57 -21.84 26.28
C VAL A 506 1.63 -21.02 27.02
N PHE A 507 1.30 -19.76 27.38
CA PHE A 507 2.07 -18.91 28.28
C PHE A 507 1.52 -18.98 29.72
N GLY A 508 2.41 -18.85 30.71
CA GLY A 508 2.01 -18.52 32.07
C GLY A 508 1.55 -17.07 32.22
N ALA A 509 1.04 -16.70 33.37
CA ALA A 509 0.49 -15.36 33.61
C ALA A 509 1.50 -14.22 33.37
N ASP A 510 2.76 -14.45 33.73
CA ASP A 510 3.86 -13.48 33.61
C ASP A 510 4.75 -13.70 32.38
N ASP A 511 4.40 -14.69 31.53
CA ASP A 511 5.21 -14.97 30.35
C ASP A 511 4.99 -13.94 29.26
N THR A 512 6.07 -13.63 28.59
CA THR A 512 6.12 -12.78 27.38
C THR A 512 6.86 -13.49 26.26
N ILE A 513 6.70 -13.03 25.04
CA ILE A 513 7.44 -13.57 23.88
C ILE A 513 8.96 -13.46 24.13
N SER A 514 9.43 -12.46 24.86
CA SER A 514 10.86 -12.25 25.18
C SER A 514 11.47 -13.37 26.02
N ASN A 515 10.66 -14.15 26.74
CA ASN A 515 11.12 -15.30 27.51
C ASN A 515 11.52 -16.48 26.60
N TYR A 516 11.16 -16.42 25.31
CA TYR A 516 11.43 -17.46 24.31
C TYR A 516 12.25 -16.89 23.15
N PRO A 517 13.61 -16.84 23.24
CA PRO A 517 14.46 -16.09 22.32
C PRO A 517 14.33 -16.48 20.84
N ALA A 518 14.12 -17.76 20.53
CA ALA A 518 13.93 -18.21 19.15
C ALA A 518 12.60 -17.67 18.58
N PHE A 519 11.52 -17.80 19.34
CA PHE A 519 10.21 -17.29 18.96
C PHE A 519 10.19 -15.76 18.84
N ASP A 520 10.88 -15.06 19.75
CA ASP A 520 11.05 -13.60 19.69
C ASP A 520 11.78 -13.15 18.43
N ALA A 521 12.84 -13.88 18.03
CA ALA A 521 13.59 -13.61 16.82
C ALA A 521 12.71 -13.81 15.56
N ASP A 522 11.99 -14.91 15.49
CA ASP A 522 11.09 -15.19 14.35
C ASP A 522 9.96 -14.18 14.26
N TYR A 523 9.37 -13.77 15.39
CA TYR A 523 8.33 -12.74 15.45
C TYR A 523 8.86 -11.38 14.98
N LYS A 524 10.06 -10.98 15.37
CA LYS A 524 10.71 -9.75 14.90
C LYS A 524 10.97 -9.79 13.40
N VAL A 525 11.44 -10.91 12.88
CA VAL A 525 11.66 -11.12 11.44
C VAL A 525 10.34 -11.03 10.66
N LEU A 526 9.27 -11.67 11.16
CA LEU A 526 7.94 -11.62 10.57
C LEU A 526 7.46 -10.18 10.37
N TRP A 527 7.51 -9.36 11.43
CA TRP A 527 7.08 -7.96 11.36
C TRP A 527 8.03 -7.06 10.57
N ALA A 528 9.32 -7.35 10.56
CA ALA A 528 10.28 -6.63 9.72
C ALA A 528 10.03 -6.89 8.24
N ASN A 529 9.83 -8.15 7.85
CA ASN A 529 9.48 -8.52 6.47
C ASN A 529 8.14 -7.95 6.04
N HIS A 530 7.15 -7.91 6.95
CA HIS A 530 5.86 -7.24 6.72
C HIS A 530 6.05 -5.74 6.42
N GLY A 531 6.88 -5.05 7.21
CA GLY A 531 7.23 -3.65 6.98
C GLY A 531 7.96 -3.42 5.67
N ASP A 532 8.91 -4.30 5.32
CA ASP A 532 9.67 -4.25 4.08
C ASP A 532 8.77 -4.43 2.84
N ALA A 533 7.83 -5.37 2.89
CA ALA A 533 6.87 -5.61 1.81
C ALA A 533 6.02 -4.37 1.52
N ILE A 534 5.43 -3.77 2.58
CA ILE A 534 4.61 -2.55 2.45
C ILE A 534 5.45 -1.38 1.96
N SER A 535 6.67 -1.22 2.50
CA SER A 535 7.59 -0.15 2.11
C SER A 535 7.98 -0.26 0.63
N THR A 536 8.34 -1.45 0.16
CA THR A 536 8.75 -1.68 -1.24
C THR A 536 7.60 -1.38 -2.21
N GLN A 537 6.36 -1.73 -1.86
CA GLN A 537 5.19 -1.44 -2.69
C GLN A 537 4.91 0.06 -2.80
N TYR A 538 5.11 0.82 -1.72
CA TYR A 538 4.78 2.25 -1.65
C TYR A 538 5.94 3.17 -1.99
N SER A 539 7.16 2.88 -1.53
CA SER A 539 8.35 3.73 -1.70
C SER A 539 9.44 3.14 -2.59
N GLY A 540 9.24 1.94 -3.12
CA GLY A 540 10.18 1.27 -4.03
C GLY A 540 11.37 0.57 -3.36
N THR A 541 11.55 0.71 -2.03
CA THR A 541 12.64 0.08 -1.27
C THR A 541 12.15 -0.52 0.05
N PRO A 542 12.88 -1.48 0.64
CA PRO A 542 12.60 -1.98 1.98
C PRO A 542 12.55 -0.87 3.03
N ALA A 543 12.00 -1.17 4.20
CA ALA A 543 11.93 -0.26 5.34
C ALA A 543 13.35 0.14 5.80
N LEU A 544 13.52 1.34 6.32
CA LEU A 544 14.77 1.78 6.93
C LEU A 544 14.88 1.22 8.35
N LYS A 545 16.13 1.08 8.84
CA LYS A 545 16.43 0.52 10.17
C LYS A 545 15.92 -0.93 10.35
N GLY A 546 15.84 -1.71 9.27
CA GLY A 546 15.36 -3.08 9.31
C GLY A 546 16.22 -4.01 10.19
N ASP A 547 17.53 -3.75 10.30
CA ASP A 547 18.43 -4.45 11.20
C ASP A 547 18.05 -4.24 12.67
N PHE A 548 17.69 -3.03 13.04
CA PHE A 548 17.25 -2.73 14.40
C PHE A 548 15.92 -3.45 14.74
N VAL A 549 14.98 -3.49 13.81
CA VAL A 549 13.70 -4.20 14.01
C VAL A 549 13.94 -5.72 14.13
N ARG A 550 14.86 -6.30 13.31
CA ARG A 550 15.15 -7.74 13.32
C ARG A 550 15.98 -8.18 14.51
N TYR A 551 17.01 -7.40 14.86
CA TYR A 551 18.05 -7.86 15.79
C TYR A 551 18.13 -7.03 17.08
N GLY A 552 17.31 -5.97 17.22
CA GLY A 552 17.34 -5.06 18.37
C GLY A 552 18.60 -4.17 18.44
N LYS A 553 19.48 -4.20 17.43
CA LYS A 553 20.73 -3.42 17.39
C LYS A 553 21.05 -2.95 15.97
N ARG A 554 21.76 -1.82 15.88
CA ARG A 554 22.29 -1.32 14.61
C ARG A 554 23.54 -2.08 14.21
N THR A 555 23.65 -2.38 12.93
CA THR A 555 24.80 -3.03 12.32
C THR A 555 25.42 -2.09 11.27
N THR A 556 26.73 -2.21 11.01
CA THR A 556 27.41 -1.44 9.95
C THR A 556 26.78 -1.73 8.59
N GLN A 557 26.46 -3.01 8.32
CA GLN A 557 25.77 -3.41 7.09
C GLN A 557 24.38 -2.78 6.99
N GLY A 558 23.62 -2.72 8.10
CA GLY A 558 22.30 -2.06 8.15
C GLY A 558 22.37 -0.57 7.88
N ILE A 559 23.40 0.12 8.38
CA ILE A 559 23.63 1.55 8.10
C ILE A 559 23.91 1.76 6.60
N LEU A 560 24.76 0.92 6.00
CA LEU A 560 25.06 0.99 4.57
C LEU A 560 23.83 0.70 3.71
N ASN A 561 23.06 -0.32 4.06
CA ASN A 561 21.80 -0.66 3.39
C ASN A 561 20.80 0.50 3.47
N ASP A 562 20.68 1.15 4.63
CA ASP A 562 19.80 2.31 4.80
C ASP A 562 20.23 3.49 3.91
N LEU A 563 21.54 3.74 3.78
CA LEU A 563 22.08 4.75 2.87
C LEU A 563 21.72 4.43 1.41
N CYS A 564 21.98 3.19 0.97
CA CYS A 564 21.62 2.75 -0.38
C CYS A 564 20.11 2.85 -0.63
N ASN A 565 19.29 2.44 0.33
CA ASN A 565 17.82 2.54 0.23
C ASN A 565 17.36 4.01 0.19
N ALA A 566 17.98 4.90 0.96
CA ALA A 566 17.64 6.33 0.95
C ALA A 566 17.97 6.99 -0.40
N LEU A 567 19.13 6.66 -1.00
CA LEU A 567 19.53 7.13 -2.32
C LEU A 567 18.61 6.56 -3.42
N ALA A 568 18.31 5.26 -3.36
CA ALA A 568 17.38 4.61 -4.27
C ALA A 568 15.98 5.22 -4.19
N ARG A 569 15.44 5.47 -2.98
CA ARG A 569 14.17 6.18 -2.79
C ARG A 569 14.19 7.57 -3.41
N TYR A 570 15.27 8.33 -3.20
CA TYR A 570 15.40 9.66 -3.78
C TYR A 570 15.32 9.59 -5.32
N TYR A 571 16.05 8.65 -5.92
CA TYR A 571 16.01 8.43 -7.36
C TYR A 571 14.60 8.03 -7.84
N LEU A 572 14.00 7.01 -7.24
CA LEU A 572 12.69 6.49 -7.64
C LEU A 572 11.61 7.57 -7.51
N ASN A 573 11.55 8.26 -6.37
CA ASN A 573 10.53 9.29 -6.11
C ASN A 573 10.57 10.44 -7.13
N ASN A 574 11.77 10.82 -7.60
CA ASN A 574 11.92 11.94 -8.52
C ASN A 574 11.87 11.52 -9.99
N PHE A 575 12.31 10.30 -10.35
CA PHE A 575 12.56 9.95 -11.76
C PHE A 575 11.82 8.71 -12.27
N ALA A 576 11.11 7.95 -11.43
CA ALA A 576 10.42 6.72 -11.83
C ALA A 576 8.97 6.62 -11.33
N ASP A 577 8.66 7.18 -10.16
CA ASP A 577 7.38 6.96 -9.47
C ASP A 577 6.18 7.57 -10.22
N GLY A 578 6.38 8.57 -11.08
CA GLY A 578 5.32 9.12 -11.92
C GLY A 578 4.77 8.09 -12.90
N THR A 579 5.65 7.42 -13.67
CA THR A 579 5.28 6.34 -14.60
C THR A 579 4.66 5.16 -13.86
N LYS A 580 5.23 4.78 -12.70
CA LYS A 580 4.66 3.72 -11.85
C LYS A 580 3.26 4.07 -11.33
N GLN A 581 3.01 5.35 -11.00
CA GLN A 581 1.71 5.82 -10.60
C GLN A 581 0.68 5.72 -11.73
N ASP A 582 1.06 6.13 -12.95
CA ASP A 582 0.21 6.01 -14.13
C ASP A 582 -0.16 4.55 -14.42
N ALA A 583 0.81 3.63 -14.32
CA ALA A 583 0.55 2.21 -14.49
C ALA A 583 -0.43 1.66 -13.43
N MET A 584 -0.30 2.09 -12.18
CA MET A 584 -1.24 1.71 -11.11
C MET A 584 -2.65 2.25 -11.38
N ASP A 585 -2.77 3.52 -11.79
CA ASP A 585 -4.07 4.14 -12.09
C ASP A 585 -4.76 3.46 -13.28
N LEU A 586 -3.97 3.02 -14.26
CA LEU A 586 -4.46 2.30 -15.43
C LEU A 586 -5.00 0.90 -15.07
N ILE A 587 -4.23 0.11 -14.29
CA ILE A 587 -4.63 -1.25 -13.88
C ILE A 587 -5.87 -1.22 -12.99
N GLN A 588 -6.00 -0.21 -12.14
CA GLN A 588 -7.13 -0.09 -11.20
C GLN A 588 -8.37 0.57 -11.83
N GLY A 589 -8.33 0.95 -13.11
CA GLY A 589 -9.45 1.65 -13.75
C GLY A 589 -9.69 3.06 -13.20
N HIS A 590 -8.73 3.64 -12.44
CA HIS A 590 -8.80 5.04 -12.01
C HIS A 590 -8.66 6.00 -13.19
N TYR A 591 -8.07 5.52 -14.27
CA TYR A 591 -8.00 6.19 -15.55
C TYR A 591 -8.38 5.21 -16.66
N VAL A 592 -9.35 5.60 -17.52
CA VAL A 592 -9.82 4.79 -18.65
C VAL A 592 -9.35 5.44 -19.95
N SER A 593 -8.39 4.83 -20.62
CA SER A 593 -7.72 5.39 -21.80
C SER A 593 -8.64 5.51 -23.03
N SER A 594 -9.72 4.72 -23.09
CA SER A 594 -10.66 4.73 -24.22
C SER A 594 -11.55 5.98 -24.27
N VAL A 595 -11.68 6.71 -23.18
CA VAL A 595 -12.57 7.89 -23.06
C VAL A 595 -11.83 9.18 -23.37
N SER A 596 -10.53 9.24 -23.13
CA SER A 596 -9.71 10.43 -23.39
C SER A 596 -8.95 10.30 -24.69
N ARG A 597 -9.45 10.93 -25.75
CA ARG A 597 -8.69 11.11 -27.01
C ARG A 597 -7.47 12.01 -26.84
N ASP A 598 -7.38 12.72 -25.73
CA ASP A 598 -6.31 13.65 -25.39
C ASP A 598 -5.32 13.05 -24.38
N ILE A 599 -4.75 11.87 -24.67
CA ILE A 599 -3.44 11.61 -24.10
C ILE A 599 -2.50 12.55 -24.85
N ALA A 600 -2.31 13.74 -24.30
CA ALA A 600 -1.32 14.67 -24.80
C ALA A 600 0.02 13.95 -24.76
N VAL A 601 0.42 13.44 -25.92
CA VAL A 601 1.74 12.86 -26.14
C VAL A 601 2.77 13.91 -25.76
N PRO A 602 3.52 13.76 -24.69
CA PRO A 602 4.59 14.69 -24.44
C PRO A 602 5.74 14.35 -25.36
N GLY A 603 5.84 15.01 -26.47
CA GLY A 603 7.05 15.06 -27.29
C GLY A 603 8.20 15.82 -26.64
N LYS A 604 8.32 15.79 -25.30
CA LYS A 604 9.39 16.44 -24.56
C LYS A 604 10.32 15.40 -23.95
N PRO A 605 11.64 15.64 -23.98
CA PRO A 605 12.62 14.75 -23.36
C PRO A 605 12.18 14.45 -21.92
N GLY A 606 12.35 13.20 -21.51
CA GLY A 606 11.94 12.75 -20.18
C GLY A 606 12.61 13.60 -19.09
N ALA A 607 11.97 13.74 -17.95
CA ALA A 607 12.48 14.50 -16.80
C ALA A 607 13.92 14.08 -16.43
N LEU A 608 14.20 12.78 -16.50
CA LEU A 608 15.53 12.21 -16.26
C LEU A 608 16.57 12.66 -17.33
N GLU A 609 16.20 12.71 -18.60
CA GLU A 609 17.11 13.19 -19.66
C GLU A 609 17.45 14.66 -19.49
N SER A 610 16.45 15.49 -19.22
CA SER A 610 16.66 16.91 -18.90
C SER A 610 17.57 17.10 -17.69
N PHE A 611 17.42 16.28 -16.66
CA PHE A 611 18.27 16.30 -15.48
C PHE A 611 19.70 15.84 -15.80
N ARG A 612 19.86 14.76 -16.59
CA ARG A 612 21.18 14.28 -17.04
C ARG A 612 21.94 15.33 -17.83
N VAL A 613 21.26 16.04 -18.73
CA VAL A 613 21.86 17.14 -19.50
C VAL A 613 22.29 18.26 -18.56
N ALA A 614 21.45 18.72 -17.66
CA ALA A 614 21.81 19.76 -16.69
C ALA A 614 22.99 19.34 -15.80
N PHE A 615 23.01 18.09 -15.36
CA PHE A 615 24.10 17.51 -14.55
C PHE A 615 25.41 17.43 -15.33
N ALA A 616 25.37 16.98 -16.59
CA ALA A 616 26.55 16.92 -17.47
C ALA A 616 27.13 18.34 -17.72
N LEU A 617 26.26 19.34 -17.90
CA LEU A 617 26.69 20.73 -18.07
C LEU A 617 27.37 21.26 -16.80
N VAL A 618 26.84 20.95 -15.60
CA VAL A 618 27.47 21.34 -14.34
C VAL A 618 28.83 20.66 -14.16
N LEU A 619 28.94 19.36 -14.46
CA LEU A 619 30.20 18.62 -14.36
C LEU A 619 31.22 19.15 -15.37
N GLY A 620 30.82 19.40 -16.62
CA GLY A 620 31.70 20.01 -17.64
C GLY A 620 32.21 21.38 -17.20
N ALA A 621 31.32 22.24 -16.75
CA ALA A 621 31.67 23.58 -16.25
C ALA A 621 32.62 23.50 -15.03
N ALA A 622 32.36 22.56 -14.09
CA ALA A 622 33.24 22.34 -12.93
C ALA A 622 34.61 21.83 -13.34
N MET A 623 34.70 20.94 -14.34
CA MET A 623 35.97 20.46 -14.88
C MET A 623 36.77 21.59 -15.55
N PHE A 624 36.13 22.39 -16.41
CA PHE A 624 36.78 23.56 -17.03
C PHE A 624 37.19 24.61 -16.01
N MET A 625 36.39 24.81 -14.97
CA MET A 625 36.79 25.68 -13.83
C MET A 625 38.07 25.17 -13.17
N MET A 626 38.18 23.87 -12.87
CA MET A 626 39.39 23.30 -12.26
C MET A 626 40.62 23.41 -13.16
N ILE A 627 40.46 23.17 -14.47
CA ILE A 627 41.52 23.31 -15.46
C ILE A 627 42.00 24.79 -15.49
N SER A 628 41.07 25.73 -15.56
CA SER A 628 41.37 27.18 -15.58
C SER A 628 42.05 27.64 -14.30
N LEU A 629 41.62 27.16 -13.11
CA LEU A 629 42.28 27.45 -11.84
C LEU A 629 43.71 26.89 -11.78
N ARG A 630 43.96 25.74 -12.35
CA ARG A 630 45.33 25.18 -12.43
C ARG A 630 46.22 26.04 -13.31
N GLN A 631 45.69 26.55 -14.45
CA GLN A 631 46.43 27.43 -15.35
C GLN A 631 46.59 28.85 -14.82
N ALA A 632 45.71 29.33 -13.93
CA ALA A 632 45.76 30.65 -13.32
C ALA A 632 47.02 30.87 -12.47
N ARG A 633 47.79 29.84 -12.11
CA ARG A 633 49.12 29.97 -11.48
C ARG A 633 50.15 30.66 -12.38
N ASN A 634 49.96 30.55 -13.71
CA ASN A 634 50.89 31.08 -14.72
C ASN A 634 50.38 32.36 -15.41
N ASP A 635 49.06 32.55 -15.46
CA ASP A 635 48.42 33.71 -16.09
C ASP A 635 47.08 34.08 -15.39
N LEU A 636 46.99 35.29 -14.93
CA LEU A 636 45.82 35.82 -14.19
C LEU A 636 44.53 35.81 -15.05
N ARG A 637 44.65 35.83 -16.38
CA ARG A 637 43.49 35.74 -17.31
C ARG A 637 42.68 34.44 -17.09
N HIS A 638 43.36 33.36 -16.75
CA HIS A 638 42.69 32.07 -16.45
C HIS A 638 41.86 32.10 -15.16
N LEU A 639 42.14 33.05 -14.24
CA LEU A 639 41.29 33.25 -13.05
C LEU A 639 39.93 33.84 -13.45
N VAL A 640 39.88 34.75 -14.40
CA VAL A 640 38.62 35.31 -14.92
C VAL A 640 37.80 34.23 -15.61
N VAL A 641 38.45 33.37 -16.39
CA VAL A 641 37.79 32.21 -17.04
C VAL A 641 37.26 31.23 -16.00
N ALA A 642 38.01 30.94 -14.92
CA ALA A 642 37.54 30.07 -13.84
C ALA A 642 36.32 30.67 -13.11
N LEU A 643 36.29 31.99 -12.87
CA LEU A 643 35.13 32.69 -12.27
C LEU A 643 33.89 32.62 -13.20
N MET A 644 34.08 32.75 -14.52
CA MET A 644 32.98 32.55 -15.48
C MET A 644 32.37 31.10 -15.39
N TRP A 645 33.23 30.07 -15.37
CA TRP A 645 32.76 28.69 -15.21
C TRP A 645 32.09 28.43 -13.86
N ALA A 646 32.61 29.04 -12.77
CA ALA A 646 31.97 28.99 -11.46
C ALA A 646 30.57 29.63 -11.51
N GLY A 647 30.45 30.81 -12.13
CA GLY A 647 29.19 31.52 -12.33
C GLY A 647 28.17 30.66 -13.11
N LEU A 648 28.64 29.97 -14.17
CA LEU A 648 27.79 29.05 -14.95
C LEU A 648 27.32 27.85 -14.12
N CYS A 649 28.22 27.20 -13.34
CA CYS A 649 27.84 26.13 -12.41
C CYS A 649 26.77 26.58 -11.42
N ILE A 650 26.97 27.71 -10.78
CA ILE A 650 26.03 28.30 -9.83
C ILE A 650 24.71 28.62 -10.52
N GLY A 651 24.74 29.28 -11.69
CA GLY A 651 23.54 29.63 -12.46
C GLY A 651 22.70 28.44 -12.84
N ILE A 652 23.31 27.37 -13.38
CA ILE A 652 22.60 26.13 -13.72
C ILE A 652 22.01 25.44 -12.47
N THR A 653 22.81 25.39 -11.38
CA THR A 653 22.33 24.76 -10.13
C THR A 653 21.15 25.52 -9.54
N LEU A 654 21.20 26.85 -9.53
CA LEU A 654 20.10 27.71 -9.08
C LEU A 654 18.86 27.56 -9.99
N TYR A 655 19.07 27.48 -11.31
CA TYR A 655 17.98 27.23 -12.25
C TYR A 655 17.29 25.89 -12.01
N VAL A 656 18.07 24.80 -11.85
CA VAL A 656 17.54 23.46 -11.54
C VAL A 656 16.80 23.48 -10.20
N LYS A 657 17.38 24.11 -9.16
CA LYS A 657 16.73 24.22 -7.86
C LYS A 657 15.41 24.99 -7.93
N LYS A 658 15.38 26.12 -8.63
CA LYS A 658 14.15 26.93 -8.80
C LYS A 658 13.07 26.23 -9.62
N ASN A 659 13.48 25.44 -10.62
CA ASN A 659 12.57 24.73 -11.53
C ASN A 659 12.51 23.23 -11.26
N GLY A 660 12.84 22.77 -10.05
CA GLY A 660 12.97 21.35 -9.69
C GLY A 660 11.79 20.48 -10.13
N ARG A 661 10.58 21.01 -10.05
CA ARG A 661 9.36 20.34 -10.51
C ARG A 661 9.39 19.90 -11.99
N ARG A 662 10.10 20.63 -12.86
CA ARG A 662 10.21 20.32 -14.30
C ARG A 662 11.13 19.13 -14.57
N PHE A 663 12.01 18.83 -13.64
CA PHE A 663 12.97 17.74 -13.72
C PHE A 663 12.50 16.45 -13.05
N CYS A 664 11.30 16.46 -12.45
CA CYS A 664 10.72 15.27 -11.82
C CYS A 664 9.77 14.52 -12.78
N ASN A 665 9.82 13.19 -12.72
CA ASN A 665 8.87 12.31 -13.40
C ASN A 665 7.50 12.45 -12.72
N ARG A 666 6.53 13.06 -13.42
CA ARG A 666 5.18 13.33 -12.94
C ARG A 666 4.18 12.37 -13.57
N PRO A 667 3.17 11.91 -12.80
CA PRO A 667 2.07 11.17 -13.38
C PRO A 667 1.35 12.03 -14.42
N ARG A 668 1.07 11.45 -15.58
CA ARG A 668 0.39 12.12 -16.71
C ARG A 668 -1.13 12.17 -16.48
N PHE A 669 -1.68 11.09 -15.93
CA PHE A 669 -3.13 10.94 -15.70
C PHE A 669 -3.65 11.79 -14.53
N PHE A 670 -2.76 12.30 -13.69
CA PHE A 670 -3.11 13.19 -12.59
C PHE A 670 -3.55 14.58 -13.05
N LEU A 671 -3.07 15.02 -14.22
CA LEU A 671 -3.33 16.37 -14.75
C LEU A 671 -4.72 16.53 -15.39
N SER A 672 -5.45 15.45 -15.65
CA SER A 672 -6.77 15.48 -16.30
C SER A 672 -7.95 15.67 -15.34
N ARG A 673 -7.71 15.83 -14.03
CA ARG A 673 -8.75 15.97 -12.99
C ARG A 673 -8.87 17.37 -12.39
N ASN A 674 -8.25 18.39 -13.02
CA ASN A 674 -8.45 19.80 -12.62
C ASN A 674 -9.59 20.44 -13.40
#